data_3a6eca7c889cf36d6b8da0a7b91df45c
#
_entry.id   3a6eca7c889cf36d6b8da0a7b91df45c
#
_cell.length_a   1.000
_cell.length_b   1.000
_cell.length_c   1.000
_cell.angle_alpha   90.00
_cell.angle_beta   90.00
_cell.angle_gamma   90.00
#
_symmetry.space_group_name_H-M   'P 1'
#
loop_
_entity.id
_entity.type
_entity.pdbx_description
1 polymer ?
#
loop_
_entity_poly.entity_id
_entity_poly.type
_entity_poly.pdbx_seq_one_letter_code
_entity_poly.pdbx_strand_id
1 'polypeptide(L)'
;SLAVLREIGVETGGSNVQFGINPKDGRMVIIEMNPRVSRSSALASKATGFPIAKIAAKLAVGFTLDELQNDITGGATPASFEPTIDYVVTKIPRFNFEKFAGANDRLTTQMKSVGEVMAIGRNQQESLHKALRGLEVGATGFDEMVDLDAPDALTKIRHELKEAGAERIWYIADAFRAGMSVDGVFNLTNIDRWFLVQIEELVKLEEQVKAGGFAGLTEEVLRQMKRKGFSDARLSKLLGVAESEIRRLRDQFDIHPVYKRVDTCAAEFSSDTAYMYSSYDEECEANPTDKDKIMVLGGGPNRIGQGIEFDYCCVHASLALREDGYETIMVNCNPETVSTDYDTSDRLYFEPVTLEDVLSIARVEKPKGVIVQYGGQTPLKLARALEAAGVPIIGTSPDAIDRAEDRERFQAAVERLGLLQPQNATVTAMEQAVEKSREIGFPLVVRPSYVLGGRAMEIVYDEQDLRRYFNEAVSVSNESPVLLDRFLDDATEVDIDAICDGERVVIGGIMEHIEQAGVHSGDSACSLPAYTLSQEIQDKMREQVEKLAFELGVRGLMNTQFAVKDNEVYLIEVNPRAARTVPFVSKATGAPLAKIAARVMAGQSLESQGFTKEIIPPYYSVKEVVLPFNKFPGVDPLLGPEMRSTGEVMGVGSTFAEAYAKAELGCGSVYPEGGRALLSVREGDKQRVVDLASKLVKLGYQLDATHGTAVILGEAGINPRLVNKVHEGRPHILDRIKNNEYTYIVNTAAGRQAIEDSKVLRRGALAEKVNYTTTLNAAFATCMSHTADAKASVTSVQELHAKVKASLEA
;
A
#
# COMPACT_ATOMS: atom_id res chain seq x y z
N SER A 1 32.02 -5.86 -15.76
CA SER A 1 31.38 -4.54 -15.53
C SER A 1 32.31 -3.39 -15.92
N LEU A 2 33.54 -3.33 -15.40
CA LEU A 2 34.46 -2.19 -15.62
C LEU A 2 34.72 -1.88 -17.10
N ALA A 3 34.88 -2.90 -17.96
CA ALA A 3 35.07 -2.72 -19.39
C ALA A 3 33.79 -2.13 -20.04
N VAL A 4 32.61 -2.58 -19.61
CA VAL A 4 31.31 -2.06 -20.11
C VAL A 4 31.13 -0.59 -19.73
N LEU A 5 31.42 -0.24 -18.47
CA LEU A 5 31.30 1.14 -18.00
C LEU A 5 32.22 2.11 -18.81
N ARG A 6 33.47 1.68 -19.05
CA ARG A 6 34.42 2.48 -19.83
C ARG A 6 34.00 2.64 -21.28
N GLU A 7 33.52 1.55 -21.91
CA GLU A 7 33.08 1.59 -23.32
C GLU A 7 31.88 2.47 -23.52
N ILE A 8 30.90 2.45 -22.60
CA ILE A 8 29.70 3.28 -22.62
C ILE A 8 30.01 4.74 -22.26
N GLY A 9 31.12 5.01 -21.58
CA GLY A 9 31.50 6.35 -21.14
C GLY A 9 30.83 6.78 -19.83
N VAL A 10 30.57 5.85 -18.92
CA VAL A 10 30.09 6.17 -17.56
C VAL A 10 31.28 6.61 -16.73
N GLU A 11 31.57 7.89 -16.74
CA GLU A 11 32.70 8.48 -16.01
C GLU A 11 32.37 8.79 -14.57
N THR A 12 31.10 9.16 -14.31
CA THR A 12 30.60 9.53 -12.99
C THR A 12 29.21 8.95 -12.71
N GLY A 13 28.90 8.70 -11.47
CA GLY A 13 27.58 8.25 -11.04
C GLY A 13 27.43 6.73 -10.94
N GLY A 14 26.18 6.32 -10.74
CA GLY A 14 25.80 4.92 -10.57
C GLY A 14 25.44 4.23 -11.88
N SER A 15 25.70 2.93 -11.95
CA SER A 15 25.24 2.09 -13.06
C SER A 15 24.81 0.72 -12.57
N ASN A 16 24.01 0.04 -13.41
CA ASN A 16 23.59 -1.33 -13.20
C ASN A 16 23.92 -2.16 -14.45
N VAL A 17 24.63 -3.26 -14.30
CA VAL A 17 24.95 -4.18 -15.40
C VAL A 17 24.35 -5.54 -15.10
N GLN A 18 23.53 -6.06 -16.01
CA GLN A 18 22.94 -7.38 -15.90
C GLN A 18 23.69 -8.40 -16.74
N PHE A 19 24.00 -9.53 -16.12
CA PHE A 19 24.67 -10.66 -16.76
C PHE A 19 23.80 -11.91 -16.76
N GLY A 20 23.92 -12.72 -17.81
CA GLY A 20 23.46 -14.10 -17.86
C GLY A 20 24.66 -15.03 -17.82
N ILE A 21 24.65 -16.02 -16.92
CA ILE A 21 25.71 -17.03 -16.81
C ILE A 21 25.10 -18.40 -17.11
N ASN A 22 25.70 -19.12 -18.06
CA ASN A 22 25.31 -20.49 -18.34
C ASN A 22 25.86 -21.42 -17.25
N PRO A 23 25.03 -22.08 -16.44
CA PRO A 23 25.53 -22.94 -15.36
C PRO A 23 26.29 -24.18 -15.83
N LYS A 24 26.19 -24.57 -17.13
CA LYS A 24 26.86 -25.77 -17.67
C LYS A 24 28.32 -25.56 -17.98
N ASP A 25 28.69 -24.37 -18.45
CA ASP A 25 30.04 -24.07 -18.97
C ASP A 25 30.62 -22.77 -18.43
N GLY A 26 29.86 -22.03 -17.62
CA GLY A 26 30.27 -20.75 -17.05
C GLY A 26 30.30 -19.60 -18.07
N ARG A 27 29.79 -19.78 -19.29
CA ARG A 27 29.74 -18.73 -20.31
C ARG A 27 28.90 -17.57 -19.80
N MET A 28 29.50 -16.38 -19.79
CA MET A 28 28.86 -15.17 -19.34
C MET A 28 28.51 -14.27 -20.53
N VAL A 29 27.29 -13.75 -20.53
CA VAL A 29 26.80 -12.78 -21.51
C VAL A 29 26.26 -11.54 -20.80
N ILE A 30 26.43 -10.37 -21.40
CA ILE A 30 25.81 -9.13 -20.95
C ILE A 30 24.39 -9.12 -21.50
N ILE A 31 23.41 -8.91 -20.63
CA ILE A 31 21.99 -8.79 -21.00
C ILE A 31 21.69 -7.32 -21.29
N GLU A 32 21.96 -6.45 -20.33
CA GLU A 32 21.77 -5.00 -20.48
C GLU A 32 22.68 -4.22 -19.53
N MET A 33 22.83 -2.93 -19.80
CA MET A 33 23.51 -1.99 -18.95
C MET A 33 22.67 -0.71 -18.84
N ASN A 34 22.46 -0.26 -17.62
CA ASN A 34 21.73 0.97 -17.31
C ASN A 34 22.69 2.01 -16.72
N PRO A 35 23.02 3.11 -17.44
CA PRO A 35 23.92 4.17 -16.95
C PRO A 35 23.18 5.12 -16.00
N ARG A 36 22.57 4.58 -14.98
CA ARG A 36 21.79 5.26 -13.97
C ARG A 36 21.68 4.39 -12.73
N VAL A 37 21.24 4.98 -11.63
CA VAL A 37 20.75 4.20 -10.48
C VAL A 37 19.52 3.41 -10.87
N SER A 38 19.38 2.23 -10.28
CA SER A 38 18.25 1.32 -10.51
C SER A 38 17.59 0.95 -9.18
N ARG A 39 16.47 0.22 -9.21
CA ARG A 39 15.87 -0.34 -8.00
C ARG A 39 16.84 -1.20 -7.22
N SER A 40 17.64 -1.99 -7.91
CA SER A 40 18.69 -2.81 -7.29
C SER A 40 19.76 -1.98 -6.57
N SER A 41 19.94 -0.71 -6.92
CA SER A 41 20.88 0.18 -6.21
C SER A 41 20.42 0.48 -4.79
N ALA A 42 19.12 0.68 -4.56
CA ALA A 42 18.55 0.87 -3.23
C ALA A 42 18.74 -0.39 -2.38
N LEU A 43 18.41 -1.57 -2.92
CA LEU A 43 18.61 -2.84 -2.26
C LEU A 43 20.10 -3.08 -1.96
N ALA A 44 20.98 -2.89 -2.94
CA ALA A 44 22.41 -3.08 -2.76
C ALA A 44 22.99 -2.14 -1.70
N SER A 45 22.56 -0.88 -1.67
CA SER A 45 22.97 0.07 -0.63
C SER A 45 22.63 -0.42 0.79
N LYS A 46 21.43 -0.96 0.97
CA LYS A 46 20.95 -1.45 2.27
C LYS A 46 21.55 -2.82 2.63
N ALA A 47 21.73 -3.67 1.62
CA ALA A 47 22.38 -4.96 1.78
C ALA A 47 23.87 -4.86 2.15
N THR A 48 24.53 -3.80 1.74
CA THR A 48 25.98 -3.60 1.99
C THR A 48 26.27 -2.50 3.01
N GLY A 49 25.27 -1.65 3.34
CA GLY A 49 25.50 -0.43 4.11
C GLY A 49 26.18 0.69 3.32
N PHE A 50 26.56 0.45 2.05
CA PHE A 50 27.26 1.44 1.22
C PHE A 50 26.25 2.36 0.51
N PRO A 51 26.29 3.69 0.76
CA PRO A 51 25.29 4.63 0.26
C PRO A 51 25.53 4.99 -1.22
N ILE A 52 25.19 4.11 -2.14
CA ILE A 52 25.46 4.22 -3.59
C ILE A 52 24.99 5.55 -4.16
N ALA A 53 23.76 5.97 -3.85
CA ALA A 53 23.20 7.21 -4.40
C ALA A 53 23.95 8.46 -3.91
N LYS A 54 24.30 8.51 -2.61
CA LYS A 54 25.09 9.59 -2.02
C LYS A 54 26.48 9.71 -2.68
N ILE A 55 27.15 8.58 -2.84
CA ILE A 55 28.46 8.52 -3.50
C ILE A 55 28.34 8.93 -4.98
N ALA A 56 27.36 8.37 -5.70
CA ALA A 56 27.10 8.73 -7.11
C ALA A 56 26.84 10.23 -7.30
N ALA A 57 26.09 10.86 -6.39
CA ALA A 57 25.85 12.31 -6.42
C ALA A 57 27.14 13.12 -6.23
N LYS A 58 28.02 12.70 -5.32
CA LYS A 58 29.32 13.35 -5.12
C LYS A 58 30.23 13.17 -6.33
N LEU A 59 30.27 12.01 -6.96
CA LEU A 59 31.01 11.77 -8.19
C LEU A 59 30.52 12.71 -9.32
N ALA A 60 29.20 12.94 -9.41
CA ALA A 60 28.62 13.81 -10.43
C ALA A 60 29.04 15.28 -10.30
N VAL A 61 29.48 15.72 -9.12
CA VAL A 61 30.00 17.08 -8.89
C VAL A 61 31.54 17.15 -8.84
N GLY A 62 32.24 16.05 -9.23
CA GLY A 62 33.66 16.05 -9.52
C GLY A 62 34.56 15.37 -8.51
N PHE A 63 34.02 14.76 -7.44
CA PHE A 63 34.84 13.91 -6.55
C PHE A 63 35.19 12.58 -7.22
N THR A 64 36.26 11.95 -6.77
CA THR A 64 36.66 10.60 -7.17
C THR A 64 36.43 9.61 -6.01
N LEU A 65 36.37 8.31 -6.31
CA LEU A 65 36.13 7.27 -5.30
C LEU A 65 37.23 7.16 -4.24
N ASP A 66 38.44 7.53 -4.59
CA ASP A 66 39.60 7.53 -3.67
C ASP A 66 39.64 8.79 -2.78
N GLU A 67 39.02 9.88 -3.19
CA GLU A 67 38.86 11.11 -2.38
C GLU A 67 37.71 10.99 -1.37
N LEU A 68 36.75 10.14 -1.65
CA LEU A 68 35.58 9.94 -0.77
C LEU A 68 35.87 8.86 0.27
N GLN A 69 35.46 9.12 1.50
CA GLN A 69 35.57 8.16 2.59
C GLN A 69 34.43 7.12 2.50
N ASN A 70 34.74 5.90 2.93
CA ASN A 70 33.74 4.84 3.07
C ASN A 70 33.03 4.96 4.43
N ASP A 71 31.75 5.25 4.39
CA ASP A 71 30.92 5.41 5.60
C ASP A 71 30.85 4.11 6.43
N ILE A 72 30.94 2.93 5.79
CA ILE A 72 30.91 1.62 6.48
C ILE A 72 32.06 1.47 7.47
N THR A 73 33.24 1.92 7.07
CA THR A 73 34.48 1.79 7.87
C THR A 73 34.77 3.00 8.76
N GLY A 74 33.77 3.88 8.94
CA GLY A 74 33.95 5.14 9.66
C GLY A 74 35.04 6.06 9.03
N GLY A 75 35.26 5.89 7.73
CA GLY A 75 36.26 6.65 6.99
C GLY A 75 37.69 6.06 7.01
N ALA A 76 37.91 4.86 7.57
CA ALA A 76 39.21 4.20 7.58
C ALA A 76 39.69 3.76 6.19
N THR A 77 38.77 3.57 5.24
CA THR A 77 39.08 3.23 3.84
C THR A 77 38.38 4.22 2.88
N PRO A 78 38.89 4.34 1.63
CA PRO A 78 38.19 5.13 0.62
C PRO A 78 36.94 4.42 0.08
N ALA A 79 36.08 5.16 -0.59
CA ALA A 79 34.85 4.63 -1.19
C ALA A 79 35.08 3.64 -2.36
N SER A 80 36.30 3.54 -2.84
CA SER A 80 36.77 2.55 -3.82
C SER A 80 36.95 1.14 -3.22
N PHE A 81 36.83 0.97 -1.90
CA PHE A 81 36.92 -0.33 -1.24
C PHE A 81 35.77 -1.23 -1.67
N GLU A 82 36.07 -2.44 -2.16
CA GLU A 82 35.09 -3.39 -2.67
C GLU A 82 34.47 -4.16 -1.51
N PRO A 83 33.12 -4.25 -1.44
CA PRO A 83 32.42 -4.94 -0.36
C PRO A 83 32.72 -6.43 -0.33
N THR A 84 32.94 -6.96 0.87
CA THR A 84 33.04 -8.40 1.15
C THR A 84 32.03 -8.76 2.23
N ILE A 85 31.03 -9.59 1.87
CA ILE A 85 29.94 -9.97 2.77
C ILE A 85 30.06 -11.42 3.23
N ASP A 86 29.70 -11.68 4.48
CA ASP A 86 29.70 -13.01 5.11
C ASP A 86 28.29 -13.43 5.57
N TYR A 87 27.25 -12.76 5.06
CA TYR A 87 25.83 -13.04 5.29
C TYR A 87 25.10 -13.20 3.94
N VAL A 88 23.88 -13.67 3.99
CA VAL A 88 23.04 -13.86 2.80
C VAL A 88 21.88 -12.88 2.81
N VAL A 89 21.66 -12.22 1.68
CA VAL A 89 20.53 -11.33 1.47
C VAL A 89 19.57 -11.94 0.45
N THR A 90 18.32 -12.10 0.86
CA THR A 90 17.24 -12.59 0.00
C THR A 90 16.23 -11.46 -0.26
N LYS A 91 15.91 -11.26 -1.54
CA LYS A 91 14.86 -10.36 -1.99
C LYS A 91 13.72 -11.18 -2.59
N ILE A 92 12.47 -10.87 -2.22
CA ILE A 92 11.27 -11.46 -2.85
C ILE A 92 10.35 -10.32 -3.30
N PRO A 93 9.91 -10.31 -4.58
CA PRO A 93 8.94 -9.32 -5.05
C PRO A 93 7.56 -9.55 -4.47
N ARG A 94 6.83 -8.46 -4.20
CA ARG A 94 5.44 -8.46 -3.76
C ARG A 94 4.51 -8.21 -4.95
N PHE A 95 3.52 -9.09 -5.12
CA PHE A 95 2.49 -8.98 -6.16
C PHE A 95 1.12 -8.72 -5.53
N ASN A 96 0.20 -8.15 -6.30
CA ASN A 96 -1.19 -7.91 -5.90
C ASN A 96 -2.17 -8.28 -7.01
N PHE A 97 -2.00 -9.46 -7.63
CA PHE A 97 -2.92 -9.94 -8.66
C PHE A 97 -4.35 -10.08 -8.14
N GLU A 98 -4.50 -10.35 -6.85
CA GLU A 98 -5.78 -10.46 -6.17
C GLU A 98 -6.63 -9.19 -6.25
N LYS A 99 -6.02 -8.02 -6.46
CA LYS A 99 -6.70 -6.74 -6.62
C LYS A 99 -7.25 -6.52 -8.03
N PHE A 100 -6.87 -7.34 -9.00
CA PHE A 100 -7.21 -7.16 -10.41
C PHE A 100 -7.88 -8.41 -10.96
N ALA A 101 -9.20 -8.49 -10.81
CA ALA A 101 -9.98 -9.60 -11.32
C ALA A 101 -9.77 -9.80 -12.84
N GLY A 102 -9.38 -11.01 -13.22
CA GLY A 102 -9.08 -11.36 -14.62
C GLY A 102 -7.68 -10.96 -15.08
N ALA A 103 -6.81 -10.46 -14.21
CA ALA A 103 -5.40 -10.28 -14.56
C ALA A 103 -4.71 -11.61 -14.81
N ASN A 104 -3.82 -11.64 -15.80
CA ASN A 104 -2.93 -12.78 -15.99
C ASN A 104 -1.81 -12.74 -14.95
N ASP A 105 -1.83 -13.69 -14.00
CA ASP A 105 -0.89 -13.83 -12.89
C ASP A 105 0.44 -14.52 -13.29
N ARG A 106 0.56 -14.93 -14.56
CA ARG A 106 1.80 -15.53 -15.06
C ARG A 106 2.90 -14.48 -15.21
N LEU A 107 4.08 -14.81 -14.72
CA LEU A 107 5.24 -13.92 -14.76
C LEU A 107 5.90 -13.99 -16.14
N THR A 108 6.24 -12.81 -16.67
CA THR A 108 6.85 -12.64 -17.99
C THR A 108 8.02 -11.66 -17.90
N THR A 109 8.50 -11.17 -19.04
CA THR A 109 9.52 -10.09 -19.09
C THR A 109 8.99 -8.73 -18.64
N GLN A 110 7.66 -8.55 -18.58
CA GLN A 110 7.05 -7.34 -18.03
C GLN A 110 7.04 -7.37 -16.51
N MET A 111 7.45 -6.27 -15.88
CA MET A 111 7.39 -6.12 -14.43
C MET A 111 5.94 -5.97 -13.94
N LYS A 112 5.50 -6.89 -13.09
CA LYS A 112 4.15 -6.91 -12.51
C LYS A 112 4.15 -6.71 -10.99
N SER A 113 5.31 -6.74 -10.34
CA SER A 113 5.43 -6.50 -8.91
C SER A 113 5.09 -5.05 -8.55
N VAL A 114 4.60 -4.87 -7.32
CA VAL A 114 4.22 -3.57 -6.76
C VAL A 114 5.13 -3.12 -5.63
N GLY A 115 5.91 -4.04 -5.08
CA GLY A 115 6.89 -3.81 -4.02
C GLY A 115 7.81 -5.00 -3.87
N GLU A 116 8.65 -4.98 -2.85
CA GLU A 116 9.56 -6.07 -2.52
C GLU A 116 9.93 -6.08 -1.04
N VAL A 117 10.36 -7.23 -0.56
CA VAL A 117 11.00 -7.39 0.76
C VAL A 117 12.45 -7.76 0.60
N MET A 118 13.26 -7.36 1.56
CA MET A 118 14.63 -7.83 1.73
C MET A 118 14.78 -8.44 3.11
N ALA A 119 15.50 -9.53 3.21
CA ALA A 119 15.85 -10.16 4.47
C ALA A 119 17.30 -10.57 4.49
N ILE A 120 17.94 -10.48 5.65
CA ILE A 120 19.33 -10.81 5.88
C ILE A 120 19.43 -11.95 6.89
N GLY A 121 20.27 -12.92 6.62
CA GLY A 121 20.53 -14.06 7.50
C GLY A 121 21.97 -14.56 7.35
N ARG A 122 22.40 -15.42 8.26
CA ARG A 122 23.74 -16.05 8.20
C ARG A 122 23.80 -17.16 7.17
N ASN A 123 22.65 -17.67 6.74
CA ASN A 123 22.52 -18.66 5.69
C ASN A 123 21.28 -18.37 4.82
N GLN A 124 21.22 -19.02 3.66
CA GLN A 124 20.18 -18.80 2.68
C GLN A 124 18.79 -19.17 3.21
N GLN A 125 18.69 -20.26 3.96
CA GLN A 125 17.41 -20.75 4.50
C GLN A 125 16.81 -19.77 5.52
N GLU A 126 17.66 -19.23 6.41
CA GLU A 126 17.27 -18.20 7.38
C GLU A 126 16.78 -16.93 6.67
N SER A 127 17.56 -16.41 5.70
CA SER A 127 17.16 -15.21 4.97
C SER A 127 15.90 -15.42 4.14
N LEU A 128 15.73 -16.60 3.53
CA LEU A 128 14.55 -16.96 2.74
C LEU A 128 13.29 -17.02 3.60
N HIS A 129 13.32 -17.70 4.75
CA HIS A 129 12.19 -17.76 5.67
C HIS A 129 11.79 -16.39 6.20
N LYS A 130 12.74 -15.53 6.54
CA LYS A 130 12.49 -14.15 6.92
C LYS A 130 11.81 -13.37 5.80
N ALA A 131 12.30 -13.52 4.56
CA ALA A 131 11.72 -12.86 3.40
C ALA A 131 10.25 -13.31 3.17
N LEU A 132 9.97 -14.61 3.28
CA LEU A 132 8.61 -15.14 3.12
C LEU A 132 7.64 -14.56 4.15
N ARG A 133 8.01 -14.53 5.45
CA ARG A 133 7.12 -13.98 6.47
C ARG A 133 7.02 -12.46 6.45
N GLY A 134 7.98 -11.77 5.81
CA GLY A 134 7.96 -10.32 5.61
C GLY A 134 7.06 -9.85 4.46
N LEU A 135 6.59 -10.76 3.58
CA LEU A 135 5.82 -10.41 2.37
C LEU A 135 4.42 -9.84 2.64
N GLU A 136 3.90 -9.95 3.85
CA GLU A 136 2.52 -9.51 4.19
C GLU A 136 1.44 -10.19 3.33
N VAL A 137 1.59 -11.50 3.11
CA VAL A 137 0.62 -12.38 2.44
C VAL A 137 0.01 -13.42 3.38
N GLY A 138 0.24 -13.29 4.70
CA GLY A 138 -0.21 -14.26 5.70
C GLY A 138 0.65 -15.51 5.79
N ALA A 139 1.75 -15.60 5.05
CA ALA A 139 2.66 -16.73 5.10
C ALA A 139 3.49 -16.74 6.37
N THR A 140 3.66 -17.92 6.99
CA THR A 140 4.50 -18.15 8.16
C THR A 140 5.86 -18.76 7.80
N GLY A 141 5.99 -19.21 6.57
CA GLY A 141 7.13 -19.87 5.97
C GLY A 141 6.71 -20.49 4.63
N PHE A 142 7.07 -21.74 4.41
CA PHE A 142 6.61 -22.53 3.28
C PHE A 142 5.25 -23.18 3.57
N ASP A 143 4.22 -22.35 3.67
CA ASP A 143 2.85 -22.80 3.89
C ASP A 143 2.34 -23.63 2.70
N GLU A 144 1.49 -24.59 2.97
CA GLU A 144 0.91 -25.49 1.99
C GLU A 144 -0.10 -24.78 1.08
N MET A 145 0.05 -24.93 -0.25
CA MET A 145 -0.82 -24.32 -1.27
C MET A 145 -1.89 -25.27 -1.77
N VAL A 146 -1.65 -26.59 -1.66
CA VAL A 146 -2.56 -27.64 -2.08
C VAL A 146 -2.76 -28.67 -0.98
N ASP A 147 -3.97 -29.20 -0.91
CA ASP A 147 -4.23 -30.43 -0.20
C ASP A 147 -3.67 -31.58 -1.04
N LEU A 148 -2.62 -32.24 -0.53
CA LEU A 148 -1.96 -33.34 -1.24
C LEU A 148 -2.84 -34.57 -1.43
N ASP A 149 -3.89 -34.72 -0.63
CA ASP A 149 -4.88 -35.80 -0.78
C ASP A 149 -5.90 -35.54 -1.88
N ALA A 150 -5.94 -34.30 -2.43
CA ALA A 150 -6.82 -33.96 -3.53
C ALA A 150 -6.41 -34.68 -4.83
N PRO A 151 -7.36 -35.19 -5.63
CA PRO A 151 -7.08 -35.99 -6.82
C PRO A 151 -6.27 -35.29 -7.90
N ASP A 152 -6.35 -33.96 -7.96
CA ASP A 152 -5.68 -33.08 -8.92
C ASP A 152 -4.41 -32.41 -8.41
N ALA A 153 -4.02 -32.66 -7.15
CA ALA A 153 -2.90 -32.00 -6.47
C ALA A 153 -1.61 -32.01 -7.30
N LEU A 154 -1.17 -33.18 -7.75
CA LEU A 154 0.05 -33.30 -8.57
C LEU A 154 -0.05 -32.58 -9.93
N THR A 155 -1.23 -32.56 -10.53
CA THR A 155 -1.45 -31.86 -11.81
C THR A 155 -1.33 -30.35 -11.60
N LYS A 156 -1.93 -29.83 -10.54
CA LYS A 156 -1.83 -28.42 -10.16
C LYS A 156 -0.40 -28.03 -9.83
N ILE A 157 0.29 -28.80 -9.00
CA ILE A 157 1.71 -28.56 -8.66
C ILE A 157 2.57 -28.50 -9.93
N ARG A 158 2.45 -29.48 -10.83
CA ARG A 158 3.22 -29.52 -12.08
C ARG A 158 2.94 -28.33 -12.99
N HIS A 159 1.68 -27.89 -13.06
CA HIS A 159 1.29 -26.71 -13.82
C HIS A 159 1.99 -25.46 -13.26
N GLU A 160 1.87 -25.22 -11.95
CA GLU A 160 2.45 -24.05 -11.28
C GLU A 160 3.98 -24.04 -11.28
N LEU A 161 4.62 -25.20 -11.30
CA LEU A 161 6.06 -25.29 -11.47
C LEU A 161 6.50 -24.94 -12.88
N LYS A 162 5.76 -25.35 -13.89
CA LYS A 162 6.09 -25.13 -15.30
C LYS A 162 5.80 -23.71 -15.75
N GLU A 163 4.66 -23.16 -15.33
CA GLU A 163 4.22 -21.81 -15.68
C GLU A 163 4.37 -20.87 -14.48
N ALA A 164 5.45 -20.08 -14.46
CA ALA A 164 5.81 -19.25 -13.32
C ALA A 164 4.70 -18.26 -12.94
N GLY A 165 4.13 -18.44 -11.76
CA GLY A 165 3.24 -17.50 -11.08
C GLY A 165 3.89 -16.87 -9.85
N ALA A 166 3.19 -15.93 -9.22
CA ALA A 166 3.67 -15.23 -8.01
C ALA A 166 3.93 -16.18 -6.83
N GLU A 167 3.20 -17.29 -6.76
CA GLU A 167 3.22 -18.25 -5.65
C GLU A 167 4.10 -19.47 -5.91
N ARG A 168 4.82 -19.49 -7.03
CA ARG A 168 5.61 -20.65 -7.46
C ARG A 168 6.54 -21.19 -6.39
N ILE A 169 7.11 -20.31 -5.55
CA ILE A 169 8.06 -20.70 -4.51
C ILE A 169 7.43 -21.66 -3.47
N TRP A 170 6.17 -21.48 -3.13
CA TRP A 170 5.43 -22.38 -2.23
C TRP A 170 5.08 -23.70 -2.91
N TYR A 171 4.72 -23.66 -4.20
CA TYR A 171 4.48 -24.89 -4.98
C TYR A 171 5.74 -25.76 -5.14
N ILE A 172 6.95 -25.17 -5.06
CA ILE A 172 8.21 -25.91 -5.00
C ILE A 172 8.26 -26.74 -3.70
N ALA A 173 7.89 -26.16 -2.58
CA ALA A 173 7.83 -26.89 -1.32
C ALA A 173 6.76 -28.00 -1.34
N ASP A 174 5.58 -27.73 -1.90
CA ASP A 174 4.54 -28.74 -2.07
C ASP A 174 4.98 -29.89 -3.01
N ALA A 175 5.78 -29.62 -4.04
CA ALA A 175 6.35 -30.65 -4.88
C ALA A 175 7.25 -31.61 -4.09
N PHE A 176 8.06 -31.09 -3.18
CA PHE A 176 8.89 -31.92 -2.30
C PHE A 176 8.05 -32.71 -1.28
N ARG A 177 7.01 -32.09 -0.70
CA ARG A 177 6.02 -32.79 0.17
C ARG A 177 5.31 -33.91 -0.59
N ALA A 178 5.05 -33.74 -1.88
CA ALA A 178 4.47 -34.75 -2.76
C ALA A 178 5.48 -35.81 -3.22
N GLY A 179 6.74 -35.80 -2.74
CA GLY A 179 7.78 -36.79 -3.04
C GLY A 179 8.50 -36.60 -4.38
N MET A 180 8.37 -35.41 -5.02
CA MET A 180 9.15 -35.12 -6.21
C MET A 180 10.64 -34.95 -5.87
N SER A 181 11.53 -35.45 -6.75
CA SER A 181 12.97 -35.27 -6.59
C SER A 181 13.42 -33.85 -7.02
N VAL A 182 14.58 -33.44 -6.54
CA VAL A 182 15.25 -32.18 -6.98
C VAL A 182 15.37 -32.13 -8.51
N ASP A 183 15.76 -33.22 -9.15
CA ASP A 183 15.83 -33.29 -10.62
C ASP A 183 14.46 -33.19 -11.28
N GLY A 184 13.42 -33.76 -10.67
CA GLY A 184 12.04 -33.66 -11.13
C GLY A 184 11.55 -32.20 -11.14
N VAL A 185 11.82 -31.47 -10.05
CA VAL A 185 11.48 -30.06 -9.95
C VAL A 185 12.34 -29.20 -10.88
N PHE A 186 13.65 -29.50 -10.96
CA PHE A 186 14.57 -28.81 -11.88
C PHE A 186 14.10 -28.92 -13.35
N ASN A 187 13.71 -30.11 -13.80
CA ASN A 187 13.25 -30.33 -15.18
C ASN A 187 11.97 -29.55 -15.53
N LEU A 188 11.16 -29.19 -14.55
CA LEU A 188 9.97 -28.38 -14.74
C LEU A 188 10.23 -26.89 -14.66
N THR A 189 11.21 -26.47 -13.84
CA THR A 189 11.39 -25.07 -13.46
C THR A 189 12.63 -24.42 -14.04
N ASN A 190 13.66 -25.20 -14.36
CA ASN A 190 15.04 -24.76 -14.64
C ASN A 190 15.68 -23.91 -13.51
N ILE A 191 15.13 -23.96 -12.29
CA ILE A 191 15.73 -23.31 -11.12
C ILE A 191 16.95 -24.11 -10.72
N ASP A 192 18.08 -23.41 -10.44
CA ASP A 192 19.33 -24.05 -10.05
C ASP A 192 19.09 -25.00 -8.86
N ARG A 193 19.68 -26.18 -8.95
CA ARG A 193 19.55 -27.24 -7.94
C ARG A 193 20.00 -26.82 -6.54
N TRP A 194 20.95 -25.90 -6.47
CA TRP A 194 21.41 -25.37 -5.20
C TRP A 194 20.27 -24.75 -4.38
N PHE A 195 19.39 -23.95 -5.02
CA PHE A 195 18.22 -23.39 -4.36
C PHE A 195 17.18 -24.46 -4.01
N LEU A 196 16.97 -25.42 -4.92
CA LEU A 196 16.00 -26.49 -4.72
C LEU A 196 16.36 -27.40 -3.54
N VAL A 197 17.65 -27.74 -3.38
CA VAL A 197 18.15 -28.54 -2.24
C VAL A 197 17.92 -27.80 -0.92
N GLN A 198 18.08 -26.47 -0.87
CA GLN A 198 17.81 -25.69 0.33
C GLN A 198 16.33 -25.82 0.77
N ILE A 199 15.40 -25.74 -0.19
CA ILE A 199 13.96 -25.85 0.08
C ILE A 199 13.60 -27.30 0.44
N GLU A 200 14.16 -28.30 -0.26
CA GLU A 200 13.94 -29.72 0.06
C GLU A 200 14.36 -30.04 1.51
N GLU A 201 15.51 -29.52 1.94
CA GLU A 201 15.98 -29.71 3.33
C GLU A 201 15.00 -29.10 4.35
N LEU A 202 14.49 -27.90 4.09
CA LEU A 202 13.49 -27.27 4.96
C LEU A 202 12.21 -28.09 5.05
N VAL A 203 11.69 -28.62 3.93
CA VAL A 203 10.51 -29.50 3.93
C VAL A 203 10.76 -30.77 4.74
N LYS A 204 11.93 -31.42 4.59
CA LYS A 204 12.31 -32.60 5.39
C LYS A 204 12.37 -32.30 6.89
N LEU A 205 12.87 -31.13 7.27
CA LEU A 205 12.88 -30.70 8.67
C LEU A 205 11.46 -30.49 9.21
N GLU A 206 10.54 -29.92 8.41
CA GLU A 206 9.12 -29.81 8.80
C GLU A 206 8.49 -31.18 9.05
N GLU A 207 8.76 -32.18 8.21
CA GLU A 207 8.26 -33.55 8.39
C GLU A 207 8.81 -34.18 9.66
N GLN A 208 10.08 -33.97 9.96
CA GLN A 208 10.70 -34.47 11.20
C GLN A 208 10.05 -33.84 12.44
N VAL A 209 9.80 -32.54 12.42
CA VAL A 209 9.14 -31.85 13.55
C VAL A 209 7.70 -32.31 13.69
N LYS A 210 6.94 -32.47 12.60
CA LYS A 210 5.58 -33.04 12.65
C LYS A 210 5.57 -34.43 13.24
N ALA A 211 6.49 -35.32 12.84
CA ALA A 211 6.59 -36.67 13.33
C ALA A 211 6.99 -36.73 14.81
N GLY A 212 7.85 -35.84 15.29
CA GLY A 212 8.26 -35.76 16.71
C GLY A 212 7.20 -35.16 17.63
N GLY A 213 6.26 -34.39 17.06
CA GLY A 213 5.26 -33.65 17.81
C GLY A 213 5.86 -32.60 18.76
N PHE A 214 5.04 -31.97 19.59
CA PHE A 214 5.50 -30.92 20.50
C PHE A 214 6.52 -31.45 21.54
N ALA A 215 6.38 -32.69 22.02
CA ALA A 215 7.32 -33.31 22.96
C ALA A 215 8.70 -33.58 22.33
N GLY A 216 8.77 -33.73 21.00
CA GLY A 216 10.02 -33.92 20.27
C GLY A 216 10.77 -32.60 20.02
N LEU A 217 10.19 -31.44 20.34
CA LEU A 217 10.83 -30.14 20.18
C LEU A 217 11.78 -29.87 21.35
N THR A 218 12.88 -30.65 21.40
CA THR A 218 13.95 -30.48 22.39
C THR A 218 14.72 -29.18 22.17
N GLU A 219 15.56 -28.79 23.13
CA GLU A 219 16.43 -27.61 23.00
C GLU A 219 17.24 -27.65 21.69
N GLU A 220 17.87 -28.81 21.40
CA GLU A 220 18.70 -28.99 20.21
C GLU A 220 17.89 -28.83 18.91
N VAL A 221 16.73 -29.51 18.85
CA VAL A 221 15.83 -29.43 17.67
C VAL A 221 15.33 -28.00 17.48
N LEU A 222 14.86 -27.35 18.55
CA LEU A 222 14.35 -26.00 18.48
C LEU A 222 15.43 -25.01 18.05
N ARG A 223 16.64 -25.13 18.60
CA ARG A 223 17.80 -24.30 18.20
C ARG A 223 18.16 -24.51 16.72
N GLN A 224 18.15 -25.75 16.24
CA GLN A 224 18.37 -26.06 14.83
C GLN A 224 17.30 -25.42 13.94
N MET A 225 16.02 -25.55 14.30
CA MET A 225 14.93 -24.95 13.54
C MET A 225 15.05 -23.43 13.49
N LYS A 226 15.37 -22.78 14.61
CA LYS A 226 15.56 -21.32 14.64
C LYS A 226 16.76 -20.87 13.78
N ARG A 227 17.86 -21.58 13.77
CA ARG A 227 19.02 -21.33 12.90
C ARG A 227 18.67 -21.47 11.39
N LYS A 228 17.67 -22.25 11.06
CA LYS A 228 17.13 -22.42 9.71
C LYS A 228 16.02 -21.40 9.37
N GLY A 229 15.73 -20.48 10.28
CA GLY A 229 14.79 -19.39 10.08
C GLY A 229 13.31 -19.69 10.35
N PHE A 230 12.99 -20.86 10.90
CA PHE A 230 11.60 -21.18 11.27
C PHE A 230 11.07 -20.21 12.32
N SER A 231 9.93 -19.58 12.02
CA SER A 231 9.23 -18.71 12.96
C SER A 231 8.45 -19.53 14.02
N ASP A 232 8.19 -18.91 15.15
CA ASP A 232 7.31 -19.48 16.15
C ASP A 232 5.91 -19.77 15.58
N ALA A 233 5.41 -18.88 14.72
CA ALA A 233 4.15 -19.07 14.02
C ALA A 233 4.17 -20.29 13.08
N ARG A 234 5.28 -20.54 12.35
CA ARG A 234 5.37 -21.75 11.51
C ARG A 234 5.41 -23.02 12.36
N LEU A 235 6.22 -23.04 13.41
CA LEU A 235 6.30 -24.17 14.32
C LEU A 235 4.96 -24.44 15.01
N SER A 236 4.28 -23.41 15.45
CA SER A 236 2.91 -23.46 16.01
C SER A 236 1.95 -24.16 15.04
N LYS A 237 1.94 -23.74 13.77
CA LYS A 237 1.10 -24.30 12.72
C LYS A 237 1.42 -25.78 12.43
N LEU A 238 2.71 -26.13 12.34
CA LEU A 238 3.17 -27.50 12.10
C LEU A 238 2.76 -28.47 13.23
N LEU A 239 2.77 -27.99 14.45
CA LEU A 239 2.54 -28.81 15.67
C LEU A 239 1.10 -28.70 16.20
N GLY A 240 0.27 -27.80 15.68
CA GLY A 240 -1.09 -27.59 16.15
C GLY A 240 -1.19 -27.04 17.56
N VAL A 241 -0.20 -26.24 18.00
CA VAL A 241 -0.15 -25.60 19.32
C VAL A 241 -0.19 -24.08 19.18
N ALA A 242 -0.43 -23.34 20.26
CA ALA A 242 -0.41 -21.88 20.22
C ALA A 242 1.02 -21.34 20.03
N GLU A 243 1.18 -20.25 19.29
CA GLU A 243 2.47 -19.59 19.12
C GLU A 243 3.13 -19.19 20.45
N SER A 244 2.31 -18.80 21.43
CA SER A 244 2.77 -18.51 22.79
C SER A 244 3.41 -19.69 23.51
N GLU A 245 3.05 -20.92 23.14
CA GLU A 245 3.66 -22.12 23.72
C GLU A 245 5.06 -22.35 23.15
N ILE A 246 5.25 -22.13 21.85
CA ILE A 246 6.58 -22.16 21.22
C ILE A 246 7.47 -21.09 21.85
N ARG A 247 6.97 -19.84 21.98
CA ARG A 247 7.72 -18.75 22.60
C ARG A 247 8.12 -19.09 24.04
N ARG A 248 7.19 -19.61 24.86
CA ARG A 248 7.49 -20.04 26.23
C ARG A 248 8.57 -21.11 26.28
N LEU A 249 8.54 -22.07 25.34
CA LEU A 249 9.55 -23.12 25.26
C LEU A 249 10.93 -22.54 24.89
N ARG A 250 10.98 -21.57 23.98
CA ARG A 250 12.21 -20.83 23.66
C ARG A 250 12.76 -20.10 24.90
N ASP A 251 11.88 -19.41 25.64
CA ASP A 251 12.28 -18.69 26.84
C ASP A 251 12.83 -19.67 27.91
N GLN A 252 12.22 -20.84 28.03
CA GLN A 252 12.67 -21.89 28.95
C GLN A 252 14.05 -22.44 28.61
N PHE A 253 14.37 -22.54 27.32
CA PHE A 253 15.66 -23.03 26.83
C PHE A 253 16.68 -21.91 26.59
N ASP A 254 16.33 -20.68 26.92
CA ASP A 254 17.15 -19.47 26.61
C ASP A 254 17.58 -19.41 25.14
N ILE A 255 16.65 -19.68 24.22
CA ILE A 255 16.85 -19.61 22.78
C ILE A 255 16.32 -18.28 22.26
N HIS A 256 17.22 -17.33 22.08
CA HIS A 256 16.90 -15.99 21.60
C HIS A 256 17.82 -15.60 20.45
N PRO A 257 17.32 -14.76 19.50
CA PRO A 257 18.20 -14.26 18.47
C PRO A 257 19.19 -13.25 19.06
N VAL A 258 20.36 -13.21 18.46
CA VAL A 258 21.32 -12.12 18.56
C VAL A 258 21.20 -11.22 17.34
N TYR A 259 21.78 -10.05 17.39
CA TYR A 259 21.75 -9.10 16.27
C TYR A 259 23.15 -8.84 15.77
N LYS A 260 23.31 -9.03 14.47
CA LYS A 260 24.56 -8.76 13.75
C LYS A 260 24.45 -7.42 13.03
N ARG A 261 25.53 -6.72 12.92
CA ARG A 261 25.63 -5.48 12.15
C ARG A 261 25.93 -5.80 10.69
N VAL A 262 25.34 -5.06 9.77
CA VAL A 262 25.71 -5.14 8.35
C VAL A 262 27.13 -4.61 8.21
N ASP A 263 28.05 -5.52 7.90
CA ASP A 263 29.48 -5.26 7.77
C ASP A 263 29.98 -5.85 6.44
N THR A 264 30.51 -4.99 5.59
CA THR A 264 31.04 -5.37 4.27
C THR A 264 32.54 -5.16 4.16
N CYS A 265 33.24 -5.08 5.26
CA CYS A 265 34.69 -5.04 5.34
C CYS A 265 35.32 -6.31 5.96
N ALA A 266 34.54 -7.40 6.04
CA ALA A 266 34.97 -8.70 6.58
C ALA A 266 35.61 -8.60 8.00
N ALA A 267 35.03 -7.71 8.83
CA ALA A 267 35.51 -7.41 10.19
C ALA A 267 36.98 -6.89 10.28
N GLU A 268 37.57 -6.48 9.17
CA GLU A 268 38.88 -5.83 9.19
C GLU A 268 38.87 -4.45 9.85
N PHE A 269 37.73 -3.78 9.81
CA PHE A 269 37.50 -2.47 10.41
C PHE A 269 36.27 -2.49 11.27
N SER A 270 36.22 -1.61 12.28
CA SER A 270 34.98 -1.40 13.03
C SER A 270 33.88 -0.81 12.11
N SER A 271 32.71 -1.39 12.14
CA SER A 271 31.55 -0.94 11.34
C SER A 271 30.53 -0.26 12.25
N ASP A 272 30.19 1.00 11.92
CA ASP A 272 29.22 1.81 12.63
C ASP A 272 27.90 1.96 11.85
N THR A 273 27.58 1.04 10.92
CA THR A 273 26.33 1.09 10.19
C THR A 273 25.14 0.99 11.13
N ALA A 274 24.06 1.71 10.82
CA ALA A 274 22.80 1.65 11.59
C ALA A 274 22.08 0.30 11.40
N TYR A 275 22.40 -0.45 10.34
CA TYR A 275 21.72 -1.67 9.92
C TYR A 275 22.08 -2.89 10.77
N MET A 276 21.05 -3.52 11.32
CA MET A 276 21.16 -4.75 12.09
C MET A 276 20.17 -5.80 11.58
N TYR A 277 20.56 -7.06 11.69
CA TYR A 277 19.72 -8.21 11.38
C TYR A 277 19.86 -9.28 12.45
N SER A 278 18.78 -10.02 12.68
CA SER A 278 18.79 -11.11 13.67
C SER A 278 19.42 -12.38 13.11
N SER A 279 20.03 -13.18 13.98
CA SER A 279 20.43 -14.54 13.72
C SER A 279 20.47 -15.33 15.05
N TYR A 280 20.48 -16.65 14.97
CA TYR A 280 20.68 -17.52 16.15
C TYR A 280 22.15 -17.95 16.29
N ASP A 281 23.01 -16.96 16.26
CA ASP A 281 24.44 -17.07 16.46
C ASP A 281 24.83 -16.86 17.94
N GLU A 282 26.11 -16.77 18.27
CA GLU A 282 26.57 -16.69 19.67
C GLU A 282 26.74 -15.25 20.16
N GLU A 283 27.21 -14.33 19.30
CA GLU A 283 27.59 -12.97 19.67
C GLU A 283 26.57 -11.94 19.18
N CYS A 284 26.16 -11.05 20.10
CA CYS A 284 25.25 -9.93 19.78
C CYS A 284 26.04 -8.62 19.61
N GLU A 285 25.89 -7.99 18.44
CA GLU A 285 26.55 -6.72 18.09
C GLU A 285 25.62 -5.51 18.24
N ALA A 286 24.41 -5.69 18.79
CA ALA A 286 23.45 -4.60 18.95
C ALA A 286 23.99 -3.50 19.87
N ASN A 287 24.67 -3.84 20.95
CA ASN A 287 25.26 -2.89 21.93
C ASN A 287 24.26 -1.78 22.29
N PRO A 288 23.11 -2.12 22.91
CA PRO A 288 22.09 -1.13 23.22
C PRO A 288 22.62 -0.08 24.20
N THR A 289 22.22 1.18 24.02
CA THR A 289 22.57 2.29 24.92
C THR A 289 21.57 2.40 26.07
N ASP A 290 21.88 3.23 27.07
CA ASP A 290 20.99 3.55 28.18
C ASP A 290 20.13 4.81 27.91
N LYS A 291 20.14 5.34 26.69
CA LYS A 291 19.32 6.49 26.30
C LYS A 291 17.83 6.14 26.30
N ASP A 292 16.99 7.15 26.45
CA ASP A 292 15.55 7.02 26.21
C ASP A 292 15.31 6.71 24.73
N LYS A 293 14.70 5.57 24.44
CA LYS A 293 14.50 5.06 23.08
C LYS A 293 13.03 5.00 22.70
N ILE A 294 12.72 5.38 21.47
CA ILE A 294 11.40 5.16 20.88
C ILE A 294 11.56 4.33 19.61
N MET A 295 10.78 3.25 19.53
CA MET A 295 10.75 2.35 18.38
C MET A 295 9.57 2.72 17.48
N VAL A 296 9.84 2.81 16.17
CA VAL A 296 8.83 3.03 15.14
C VAL A 296 8.73 1.77 14.28
N LEU A 297 7.54 1.20 14.16
CA LEU A 297 7.31 0.03 13.34
C LEU A 297 6.89 0.44 11.93
N GLY A 298 7.62 -0.01 10.94
CA GLY A 298 7.38 0.27 9.53
C GLY A 298 6.26 -0.57 8.92
N GLY A 299 5.94 -0.30 7.66
CA GLY A 299 4.80 -0.86 6.95
C GLY A 299 5.06 -2.20 6.23
N GLY A 300 6.29 -2.69 6.22
CA GLY A 300 6.66 -3.82 5.37
C GLY A 300 6.72 -3.43 3.89
N PRO A 301 6.54 -4.38 2.97
CA PRO A 301 6.64 -4.12 1.54
C PRO A 301 5.54 -3.18 1.05
N ASN A 302 5.89 -2.36 0.05
CA ASN A 302 4.90 -1.59 -0.68
C ASN A 302 3.88 -2.55 -1.33
N ARG A 303 2.62 -2.21 -1.22
CA ARG A 303 1.51 -2.95 -1.84
C ARG A 303 0.33 -2.02 -2.05
N ILE A 304 -0.60 -2.44 -2.88
CA ILE A 304 -1.83 -1.67 -3.10
C ILE A 304 -2.61 -1.58 -1.79
N GLY A 305 -2.95 -0.35 -1.38
CA GLY A 305 -3.59 -0.06 -0.10
C GLY A 305 -2.62 0.28 1.04
N GLN A 306 -1.32 0.02 0.89
CA GLN A 306 -0.30 0.38 1.87
C GLN A 306 1.00 0.77 1.16
N GLY A 307 1.06 2.01 0.71
CA GLY A 307 2.17 2.57 -0.05
C GLY A 307 3.15 3.37 0.81
N ILE A 308 3.95 4.16 0.12
CA ILE A 308 5.03 4.98 0.68
C ILE A 308 4.53 6.11 1.60
N GLU A 309 3.24 6.44 1.57
CA GLU A 309 2.62 7.46 2.41
C GLU A 309 2.75 7.13 3.91
N PHE A 310 2.69 5.85 4.26
CA PHE A 310 2.93 5.40 5.62
C PHE A 310 4.41 5.46 5.99
N ASP A 311 5.29 5.18 5.05
CA ASP A 311 6.72 5.33 5.26
C ASP A 311 7.11 6.79 5.52
N TYR A 312 6.51 7.74 4.80
CA TYR A 312 6.65 9.17 5.09
C TYR A 312 6.37 9.49 6.56
N CYS A 313 5.29 8.94 7.12
CA CYS A 313 4.95 9.15 8.54
C CYS A 313 6.02 8.56 9.46
N CYS A 314 6.51 7.35 9.17
CA CYS A 314 7.57 6.70 9.95
C CYS A 314 8.87 7.50 9.93
N VAL A 315 9.27 8.02 8.76
CA VAL A 315 10.46 8.88 8.59
C VAL A 315 10.34 10.14 9.43
N HIS A 316 9.22 10.85 9.30
CA HIS A 316 8.98 12.09 10.04
C HIS A 316 8.87 11.88 11.55
N ALA A 317 8.35 10.72 11.99
CA ALA A 317 8.40 10.35 13.40
C ALA A 317 9.83 10.21 13.91
N SER A 318 10.66 9.43 13.19
CA SER A 318 12.08 9.23 13.56
C SER A 318 12.83 10.55 13.62
N LEU A 319 12.66 11.41 12.61
CA LEU A 319 13.33 12.72 12.58
C LEU A 319 12.90 13.62 13.74
N ALA A 320 11.59 13.74 14.01
CA ALA A 320 11.07 14.57 15.09
C ALA A 320 11.56 14.10 16.47
N LEU A 321 11.53 12.79 16.71
CA LEU A 321 11.95 12.22 18.00
C LEU A 321 13.47 12.36 18.22
N ARG A 322 14.27 12.25 17.16
CA ARG A 322 15.72 12.55 17.23
C ARG A 322 15.98 14.02 17.56
N GLU A 323 15.25 14.94 16.91
CA GLU A 323 15.32 16.38 17.21
C GLU A 323 15.03 16.65 18.70
N ASP A 324 14.14 15.87 19.31
CA ASP A 324 13.74 15.98 20.72
C ASP A 324 14.67 15.20 21.69
N GLY A 325 15.73 14.58 21.20
CA GLY A 325 16.76 13.90 21.99
C GLY A 325 16.54 12.43 22.29
N TYR A 326 15.52 11.80 21.72
CA TYR A 326 15.34 10.34 21.80
C TYR A 326 16.30 9.61 20.86
N GLU A 327 16.77 8.44 21.26
CA GLU A 327 17.39 7.49 20.34
C GLU A 327 16.27 6.74 19.60
N THR A 328 16.26 6.81 18.28
CA THR A 328 15.19 6.25 17.45
C THR A 328 15.57 4.88 16.91
N ILE A 329 14.61 3.95 16.98
CA ILE A 329 14.75 2.60 16.48
C ILE A 329 13.70 2.41 15.38
N MET A 330 14.15 2.03 14.18
CA MET A 330 13.27 1.63 13.09
C MET A 330 13.27 0.11 12.93
N VAL A 331 12.10 -0.49 12.74
CA VAL A 331 11.95 -1.90 12.35
C VAL A 331 11.16 -1.98 11.06
N ASN A 332 11.80 -2.43 9.98
CA ASN A 332 11.15 -2.59 8.67
C ASN A 332 11.96 -3.55 7.80
N CYS A 333 11.30 -4.18 6.81
CA CYS A 333 11.92 -5.10 5.85
C CYS A 333 11.81 -4.65 4.39
N ASN A 334 11.45 -3.40 4.16
CA ASN A 334 11.25 -2.84 2.82
C ASN A 334 12.51 -2.09 2.35
N PRO A 335 13.22 -2.59 1.31
CA PRO A 335 14.43 -1.93 0.82
C PRO A 335 14.15 -0.68 -0.02
N GLU A 336 12.89 -0.46 -0.44
CA GLU A 336 12.50 0.65 -1.32
C GLU A 336 12.05 1.91 -0.56
N THR A 337 12.18 1.95 0.78
CA THR A 337 11.66 3.03 1.64
C THR A 337 12.77 3.88 2.26
N VAL A 338 12.44 5.15 2.53
CA VAL A 338 13.34 6.10 3.20
C VAL A 338 13.50 5.77 4.68
N SER A 339 12.51 5.17 5.33
CA SER A 339 12.62 4.74 6.73
C SER A 339 13.75 3.74 6.95
N THR A 340 14.14 3.01 5.92
CA THR A 340 15.27 2.08 5.95
C THR A 340 16.56 2.66 5.38
N ASP A 341 16.66 3.97 5.19
CA ASP A 341 17.92 4.63 4.86
C ASP A 341 18.79 4.80 6.10
N TYR A 342 20.10 4.79 5.91
CA TYR A 342 21.11 4.75 6.96
C TYR A 342 21.11 5.95 7.91
N ASP A 343 20.52 7.07 7.51
CA ASP A 343 20.52 8.35 8.25
C ASP A 343 19.14 8.75 8.81
N THR A 344 18.10 7.94 8.61
CA THR A 344 16.75 8.26 9.06
C THR A 344 16.56 8.01 10.56
N SER A 345 17.02 6.87 11.07
CA SER A 345 16.96 6.51 12.49
C SER A 345 18.37 6.25 13.05
N ASP A 346 18.54 6.28 14.36
CA ASP A 346 19.83 5.99 15.01
C ASP A 346 20.14 4.48 14.92
N ARG A 347 19.11 3.65 14.97
CA ARG A 347 19.21 2.19 14.95
C ARG A 347 18.15 1.64 14.01
N LEU A 348 18.54 0.73 13.12
CA LEU A 348 17.63 0.13 12.16
C LEU A 348 17.76 -1.39 12.20
N TYR A 349 16.67 -2.05 12.55
CA TYR A 349 16.53 -3.50 12.48
C TYR A 349 15.86 -3.87 11.16
N PHE A 350 16.65 -4.43 10.25
CA PHE A 350 16.14 -4.89 8.97
C PHE A 350 15.52 -6.28 9.14
N GLU A 351 14.29 -6.28 9.65
CA GLU A 351 13.58 -7.48 10.06
C GLU A 351 12.11 -7.43 9.62
N PRO A 352 11.47 -8.60 9.48
CA PRO A 352 10.02 -8.65 9.31
C PRO A 352 9.29 -7.97 10.48
N VAL A 353 8.19 -7.31 10.19
CA VAL A 353 7.36 -6.68 11.23
C VAL A 353 6.33 -7.71 11.73
N THR A 354 6.81 -8.73 12.44
CA THR A 354 6.00 -9.77 13.08
C THR A 354 6.08 -9.67 14.59
N LEU A 355 5.15 -10.32 15.28
CA LEU A 355 5.15 -10.34 16.76
C LEU A 355 6.46 -10.87 17.33
N GLU A 356 6.94 -12.00 16.81
CA GLU A 356 8.19 -12.65 17.27
C GLU A 356 9.40 -11.72 17.09
N ASP A 357 9.55 -11.15 15.89
CA ASP A 357 10.70 -10.32 15.55
C ASP A 357 10.71 -9.02 16.36
N VAL A 358 9.55 -8.35 16.52
CA VAL A 358 9.43 -7.10 17.30
C VAL A 358 9.65 -7.34 18.79
N LEU A 359 9.11 -8.43 19.36
CA LEU A 359 9.33 -8.77 20.76
C LEU A 359 10.81 -9.06 21.07
N SER A 360 11.49 -9.73 20.13
CA SER A 360 12.92 -10.02 20.27
C SER A 360 13.77 -8.74 20.27
N ILE A 361 13.44 -7.78 19.42
CA ILE A 361 14.10 -6.47 19.37
C ILE A 361 13.80 -5.68 20.65
N ALA A 362 12.53 -5.63 21.06
CA ALA A 362 12.11 -4.93 22.28
C ALA A 362 12.78 -5.48 23.54
N ARG A 363 13.04 -6.79 23.60
CA ARG A 363 13.79 -7.43 24.71
C ARG A 363 15.21 -6.89 24.82
N VAL A 364 15.89 -6.67 23.69
CA VAL A 364 17.28 -6.19 23.65
C VAL A 364 17.34 -4.68 23.88
N GLU A 365 16.52 -3.92 23.16
CA GLU A 365 16.57 -2.46 23.17
C GLU A 365 15.84 -1.80 24.33
N LYS A 366 14.84 -2.46 24.90
CA LYS A 366 14.01 -1.96 26.01
C LYS A 366 13.47 -0.53 25.74
N PRO A 367 12.73 -0.33 24.64
CA PRO A 367 12.25 0.99 24.27
C PRO A 367 11.31 1.55 25.33
N LYS A 368 11.36 2.87 25.55
CA LYS A 368 10.43 3.61 26.40
C LYS A 368 9.02 3.69 25.80
N GLY A 369 8.93 3.62 24.46
CA GLY A 369 7.69 3.63 23.73
C GLY A 369 7.83 2.99 22.34
N VAL A 370 6.72 2.41 21.86
CA VAL A 370 6.62 1.85 20.51
C VAL A 370 5.44 2.49 19.78
N ILE A 371 5.70 3.05 18.60
CA ILE A 371 4.69 3.63 17.71
C ILE A 371 4.24 2.57 16.71
N VAL A 372 2.96 2.18 16.78
CA VAL A 372 2.31 1.22 15.87
C VAL A 372 1.39 1.89 14.86
N GLN A 373 1.08 3.18 15.00
CA GLN A 373 0.05 3.88 14.24
C GLN A 373 0.54 4.45 12.91
N TYR A 374 1.83 4.36 12.58
CA TYR A 374 2.42 5.02 11.40
C TYR A 374 2.71 4.08 10.24
N GLY A 375 2.95 2.81 10.49
CA GLY A 375 3.27 1.81 9.47
C GLY A 375 2.05 1.17 8.77
N GLY A 376 0.87 1.78 8.87
CA GLY A 376 -0.37 1.21 8.32
C GLY A 376 -0.84 -0.02 9.08
N GLN A 377 -1.51 -0.95 8.38
CA GLN A 377 -2.09 -2.15 9.01
C GLN A 377 -1.06 -3.16 9.51
N THR A 378 0.15 -3.19 8.95
CA THR A 378 1.19 -4.16 9.33
C THR A 378 1.51 -4.10 10.83
N PRO A 379 1.97 -2.96 11.39
CA PRO A 379 2.22 -2.88 12.82
C PRO A 379 0.94 -2.76 13.66
N LEU A 380 -0.14 -2.19 13.11
CA LEU A 380 -1.36 -1.95 13.87
C LEU A 380 -2.00 -3.24 14.36
N LYS A 381 -2.03 -4.28 13.52
CA LYS A 381 -2.54 -5.61 13.90
C LYS A 381 -1.75 -6.29 15.03
N LEU A 382 -0.53 -5.82 15.33
CA LEU A 382 0.31 -6.34 16.41
C LEU A 382 0.07 -5.64 17.75
N ALA A 383 -0.62 -4.50 17.77
CA ALA A 383 -0.70 -3.61 18.92
C ALA A 383 -1.16 -4.31 20.22
N ARG A 384 -2.26 -5.07 20.17
CA ARG A 384 -2.77 -5.82 21.32
C ARG A 384 -1.82 -6.90 21.82
N ALA A 385 -1.23 -7.66 20.91
CA ALA A 385 -0.32 -8.74 21.26
C ALA A 385 0.99 -8.20 21.85
N LEU A 386 1.49 -7.08 21.35
CA LEU A 386 2.65 -6.38 21.91
C LEU A 386 2.36 -5.83 23.31
N GLU A 387 1.21 -5.17 23.50
CA GLU A 387 0.78 -4.67 24.81
C GLU A 387 0.63 -5.80 25.83
N ALA A 388 -0.03 -6.90 25.44
CA ALA A 388 -0.18 -8.09 26.29
C ALA A 388 1.16 -8.74 26.69
N ALA A 389 2.19 -8.58 25.86
CA ALA A 389 3.55 -9.03 26.15
C ALA A 389 4.37 -7.99 26.95
N GLY A 390 3.76 -6.88 27.38
CA GLY A 390 4.40 -5.86 28.20
C GLY A 390 5.21 -4.81 27.42
N VAL A 391 5.06 -4.75 26.10
CA VAL A 391 5.71 -3.71 25.28
C VAL A 391 4.95 -2.39 25.42
N PRO A 392 5.62 -1.28 25.75
CA PRO A 392 4.96 0.01 25.98
C PRO A 392 4.52 0.65 24.66
N ILE A 393 3.25 0.49 24.31
CA ILE A 393 2.65 1.16 23.13
C ILE A 393 2.36 2.61 23.51
N ILE A 394 2.83 3.58 22.73
CA ILE A 394 2.56 5.00 22.89
C ILE A 394 1.65 5.52 21.77
N GLY A 395 0.93 6.60 22.08
CA GLY A 395 -0.11 7.13 21.20
C GLY A 395 -1.49 6.63 21.58
N THR A 396 -2.38 6.44 20.62
CA THR A 396 -3.70 5.85 20.84
C THR A 396 -3.57 4.44 21.36
N SER A 397 -4.29 4.11 22.45
CA SER A 397 -4.19 2.80 23.07
C SER A 397 -4.69 1.66 22.14
N PRO A 398 -4.15 0.44 22.26
CA PRO A 398 -4.65 -0.70 21.51
C PRO A 398 -6.16 -0.95 21.68
N ASP A 399 -6.72 -0.71 22.87
CA ASP A 399 -8.16 -0.80 23.10
C ASP A 399 -8.95 0.27 22.33
N ALA A 400 -8.45 1.50 22.28
CA ALA A 400 -9.09 2.57 21.52
C ALA A 400 -9.05 2.32 20.00
N ILE A 401 -7.95 1.76 19.51
CA ILE A 401 -7.81 1.32 18.11
C ILE A 401 -8.86 0.23 17.81
N ASP A 402 -8.98 -0.76 18.68
CA ASP A 402 -9.96 -1.83 18.53
C ASP A 402 -11.40 -1.32 18.59
N ARG A 403 -11.71 -0.35 19.46
CA ARG A 403 -13.04 0.29 19.50
C ARG A 403 -13.43 0.97 18.19
N ALA A 404 -12.47 1.46 17.44
CA ALA A 404 -12.71 2.04 16.12
C ALA A 404 -12.85 0.97 15.01
N GLU A 405 -12.18 -0.17 15.15
CA GLU A 405 -12.19 -1.25 14.16
C GLU A 405 -13.31 -2.28 14.41
N ASP A 406 -13.67 -2.54 15.67
CA ASP A 406 -14.77 -3.41 16.03
C ASP A 406 -16.12 -2.74 15.78
N ARG A 407 -16.91 -3.34 14.92
CA ARG A 407 -18.15 -2.72 14.45
C ARG A 407 -19.18 -2.46 15.55
N GLU A 408 -19.39 -3.41 16.46
CA GLU A 408 -20.37 -3.27 17.53
C GLU A 408 -19.94 -2.18 18.51
N ARG A 409 -18.66 -2.18 18.88
CA ARG A 409 -18.09 -1.16 19.76
C ARG A 409 -18.12 0.22 19.12
N PHE A 410 -17.81 0.29 17.83
CA PHE A 410 -17.86 1.54 17.06
C PHE A 410 -19.30 2.05 16.91
N GLN A 411 -20.24 1.20 16.52
CA GLN A 411 -21.64 1.59 16.43
C GLN A 411 -22.17 2.14 17.76
N ALA A 412 -21.87 1.47 18.87
CA ALA A 412 -22.25 1.96 20.20
C ALA A 412 -21.66 3.34 20.52
N ALA A 413 -20.42 3.63 20.08
CA ALA A 413 -19.82 4.96 20.24
C ALA A 413 -20.55 6.02 19.39
N VAL A 414 -20.85 5.70 18.13
CA VAL A 414 -21.57 6.59 17.20
C VAL A 414 -22.99 6.91 17.72
N GLU A 415 -23.71 5.92 18.23
CA GLU A 415 -25.04 6.09 18.84
C GLU A 415 -24.98 6.99 20.09
N ARG A 416 -23.99 6.81 20.98
CA ARG A 416 -23.81 7.71 22.13
C ARG A 416 -23.57 9.15 21.74
N LEU A 417 -22.86 9.37 20.63
CA LEU A 417 -22.58 10.71 20.11
C LEU A 417 -23.73 11.29 19.27
N GLY A 418 -24.78 10.50 18.97
CA GLY A 418 -25.91 10.90 18.14
C GLY A 418 -25.53 11.20 16.69
N LEU A 419 -24.49 10.55 16.16
CA LEU A 419 -24.05 10.73 14.79
C LEU A 419 -24.79 9.82 13.83
N LEU A 420 -24.95 10.26 12.57
CA LEU A 420 -25.59 9.48 11.55
C LEU A 420 -24.59 8.53 10.88
N GLN A 421 -25.03 7.29 10.67
CA GLN A 421 -24.35 6.30 9.82
C GLN A 421 -25.33 5.81 8.75
N PRO A 422 -24.85 5.29 7.60
CA PRO A 422 -25.69 4.54 6.69
C PRO A 422 -26.35 3.37 7.42
N GLN A 423 -27.60 3.07 7.09
CA GLN A 423 -28.25 1.89 7.64
C GLN A 423 -27.44 0.64 7.33
N ASN A 424 -27.29 -0.22 8.32
CA ASN A 424 -26.41 -1.37 8.20
C ASN A 424 -26.93 -2.58 8.98
N ALA A 425 -26.39 -3.75 8.65
CA ALA A 425 -26.62 -4.98 9.39
C ALA A 425 -25.43 -5.92 9.27
N THR A 426 -25.24 -6.74 10.30
CA THR A 426 -24.31 -7.86 10.28
C THR A 426 -25.10 -9.16 10.20
N VAL A 427 -24.75 -10.03 9.26
CA VAL A 427 -25.47 -11.28 8.98
C VAL A 427 -24.50 -12.44 8.86
N THR A 428 -24.95 -13.65 9.22
CA THR A 428 -24.13 -14.87 9.14
C THR A 428 -24.68 -15.89 8.14
N ALA A 429 -25.90 -15.62 7.63
CA ALA A 429 -26.58 -16.54 6.71
C ALA A 429 -27.26 -15.78 5.57
N MET A 430 -27.40 -16.46 4.43
CA MET A 430 -28.03 -15.92 3.22
C MET A 430 -29.46 -15.40 3.48
N GLU A 431 -30.28 -16.19 4.19
CA GLU A 431 -31.67 -15.82 4.46
C GLU A 431 -31.79 -14.56 5.30
N GLN A 432 -30.89 -14.41 6.29
CA GLN A 432 -30.79 -13.18 7.09
C GLN A 432 -30.36 -12.00 6.22
N ALA A 433 -29.43 -12.23 5.29
CA ALA A 433 -28.97 -11.18 4.38
C ALA A 433 -30.12 -10.68 3.50
N VAL A 434 -30.91 -11.57 2.96
CA VAL A 434 -32.08 -11.23 2.14
C VAL A 434 -33.16 -10.48 2.95
N GLU A 435 -33.43 -10.92 4.17
CA GLU A 435 -34.38 -10.23 5.07
C GLU A 435 -33.87 -8.82 5.37
N LYS A 436 -32.64 -8.67 5.82
CA LYS A 436 -32.05 -7.37 6.16
C LYS A 436 -31.89 -6.46 4.94
N SER A 437 -31.59 -7.01 3.76
CA SER A 437 -31.51 -6.20 2.53
C SER A 437 -32.84 -5.56 2.16
N ARG A 438 -33.99 -6.18 2.48
CA ARG A 438 -35.30 -5.60 2.26
C ARG A 438 -35.64 -4.47 3.24
N GLU A 439 -35.11 -4.56 4.48
CA GLU A 439 -35.23 -3.49 5.48
C GLU A 439 -34.37 -2.28 5.12
N ILE A 440 -33.12 -2.52 4.75
CA ILE A 440 -32.11 -1.47 4.45
C ILE A 440 -32.38 -0.85 3.07
N GLY A 441 -32.78 -1.67 2.09
CA GLY A 441 -32.95 -1.30 0.68
C GLY A 441 -31.65 -1.38 -0.13
N PHE A 442 -31.79 -1.42 -1.45
CA PHE A 442 -30.66 -1.43 -2.41
C PHE A 442 -30.38 -0.03 -2.96
N PRO A 443 -29.15 0.23 -3.45
CA PRO A 443 -27.98 -0.66 -3.45
C PRO A 443 -27.35 -0.81 -2.07
N LEU A 444 -26.55 -1.90 -1.89
CA LEU A 444 -25.82 -2.21 -0.66
C LEU A 444 -24.35 -2.39 -0.96
N VAL A 445 -23.50 -1.94 -0.06
CA VAL A 445 -22.10 -2.38 0.03
C VAL A 445 -22.06 -3.65 0.87
N VAL A 446 -21.51 -4.72 0.33
CA VAL A 446 -21.41 -6.02 1.00
C VAL A 446 -19.95 -6.37 1.19
N ARG A 447 -19.58 -6.74 2.42
CA ARG A 447 -18.20 -7.13 2.75
C ARG A 447 -18.18 -8.20 3.84
N PRO A 448 -17.30 -9.22 3.76
CA PRO A 448 -17.07 -10.15 4.86
C PRO A 448 -16.32 -9.45 6.00
N SER A 449 -16.57 -9.83 7.26
CA SER A 449 -15.90 -9.23 8.42
C SER A 449 -14.43 -9.62 8.54
N TYR A 450 -14.07 -10.80 8.03
CA TYR A 450 -12.69 -11.32 8.06
C TYR A 450 -12.38 -11.96 6.71
N VAL A 451 -11.47 -11.40 5.94
CA VAL A 451 -10.98 -12.00 4.69
C VAL A 451 -9.48 -12.09 4.68
N LEU A 452 -9.00 -13.32 4.65
CA LEU A 452 -7.67 -13.67 4.16
C LEU A 452 -7.79 -13.90 2.65
N GLY A 453 -7.27 -12.99 1.82
CA GLY A 453 -7.10 -13.23 0.39
C GLY A 453 -8.08 -12.57 -0.58
N GLY A 454 -8.43 -11.30 -0.42
CA GLY A 454 -8.58 -10.42 -1.58
C GLY A 454 -9.88 -10.35 -2.37
N ARG A 455 -11.00 -10.99 -2.00
CA ARG A 455 -12.32 -10.65 -2.54
C ARG A 455 -13.19 -10.13 -1.43
N ALA A 456 -13.22 -8.82 -1.27
CA ALA A 456 -13.78 -8.34 -0.05
C ALA A 456 -15.05 -7.52 -0.25
N MET A 457 -15.06 -6.54 -1.08
CA MET A 457 -16.14 -5.55 -1.05
C MET A 457 -16.78 -5.41 -2.43
N GLU A 458 -18.11 -5.51 -2.48
CA GLU A 458 -18.87 -5.34 -3.72
C GLU A 458 -20.13 -4.50 -3.46
N ILE A 459 -20.51 -3.68 -4.45
CA ILE A 459 -21.80 -3.01 -4.46
C ILE A 459 -22.80 -3.91 -5.17
N VAL A 460 -23.85 -4.33 -4.45
CA VAL A 460 -24.93 -5.15 -4.96
C VAL A 460 -26.18 -4.31 -5.16
N TYR A 461 -26.83 -4.50 -6.29
CA TYR A 461 -27.94 -3.62 -6.71
C TYR A 461 -29.31 -4.25 -6.50
N ASP A 462 -29.37 -5.55 -6.30
CA ASP A 462 -30.60 -6.30 -6.09
C ASP A 462 -30.36 -7.60 -5.30
N GLU A 463 -31.47 -8.30 -4.99
CA GLU A 463 -31.43 -9.56 -4.25
C GLU A 463 -30.66 -10.67 -5.01
N GLN A 464 -30.69 -10.68 -6.35
CA GLN A 464 -30.00 -11.67 -7.14
C GLN A 464 -28.48 -11.50 -7.03
N ASP A 465 -27.99 -10.27 -7.11
CA ASP A 465 -26.59 -9.93 -6.89
C ASP A 465 -26.13 -10.29 -5.48
N LEU A 466 -26.97 -10.02 -4.47
CA LEU A 466 -26.69 -10.37 -3.09
C LEU A 466 -26.53 -11.89 -2.89
N ARG A 467 -27.44 -12.68 -3.46
CA ARG A 467 -27.39 -14.16 -3.40
C ARG A 467 -26.15 -14.71 -4.10
N ARG A 468 -25.81 -14.16 -5.25
CA ARG A 468 -24.58 -14.53 -5.98
C ARG A 468 -23.34 -14.26 -5.13
N TYR A 469 -23.25 -13.04 -4.56
CA TYR A 469 -22.13 -12.65 -3.70
C TYR A 469 -21.94 -13.63 -2.53
N PHE A 470 -23.02 -13.95 -1.83
CA PHE A 470 -22.98 -14.93 -0.74
C PHE A 470 -22.49 -16.30 -1.20
N ASN A 471 -22.97 -16.80 -2.33
CA ASN A 471 -22.54 -18.10 -2.86
C ASN A 471 -21.07 -18.11 -3.27
N GLU A 472 -20.55 -17.01 -3.80
CA GLU A 472 -19.15 -16.89 -4.25
C GLU A 472 -18.18 -16.56 -3.11
N ALA A 473 -18.58 -15.68 -2.20
CA ALA A 473 -17.72 -15.15 -1.14
C ALA A 473 -17.78 -15.96 0.17
N VAL A 474 -18.97 -16.46 0.53
CA VAL A 474 -19.19 -17.19 1.80
C VAL A 474 -18.86 -18.68 1.68
N SER A 475 -18.80 -19.23 0.46
CA SER A 475 -18.32 -20.62 0.24
C SER A 475 -16.88 -20.85 0.69
N VAL A 476 -16.11 -19.77 0.91
CA VAL A 476 -14.71 -19.84 1.35
C VAL A 476 -14.57 -19.81 2.88
N SER A 477 -15.59 -19.38 3.64
CA SER A 477 -15.56 -19.41 5.12
C SER A 477 -16.99 -19.48 5.69
N ASN A 478 -17.39 -20.64 6.10
CA ASN A 478 -18.75 -20.91 6.61
C ASN A 478 -19.12 -20.24 7.94
N GLU A 479 -18.27 -19.44 8.58
CA GLU A 479 -18.49 -18.88 9.92
C GLU A 479 -18.21 -17.37 10.05
N SER A 480 -17.79 -16.69 8.99
CA SER A 480 -17.49 -15.25 9.08
C SER A 480 -18.73 -14.41 8.81
N PRO A 481 -19.06 -13.46 9.70
CA PRO A 481 -20.19 -12.56 9.47
C PRO A 481 -19.94 -11.67 8.25
N VAL A 482 -21.01 -11.37 7.52
CA VAL A 482 -21.04 -10.48 6.37
C VAL A 482 -21.72 -9.18 6.76
N LEU A 483 -21.15 -8.07 6.35
CA LEU A 483 -21.64 -6.72 6.61
C LEU A 483 -22.42 -6.24 5.40
N LEU A 484 -23.58 -5.68 5.65
CA LEU A 484 -24.44 -5.01 4.68
C LEU A 484 -24.58 -3.55 5.08
N ASP A 485 -24.11 -2.65 4.25
CA ASP A 485 -24.22 -1.21 4.47
C ASP A 485 -25.06 -0.58 3.36
N ARG A 486 -26.01 0.28 3.69
CA ARG A 486 -26.73 1.07 2.68
C ARG A 486 -25.75 1.90 1.87
N PHE A 487 -25.70 1.70 0.57
CA PHE A 487 -24.88 2.51 -0.31
C PHE A 487 -25.55 3.89 -0.54
N LEU A 488 -24.79 4.94 -0.27
CA LEU A 488 -25.23 6.32 -0.47
C LEU A 488 -24.88 6.80 -1.88
N ASP A 489 -25.68 6.36 -2.85
CA ASP A 489 -25.46 6.75 -4.25
C ASP A 489 -25.52 8.28 -4.42
N ASP A 490 -24.63 8.82 -5.26
CA ASP A 490 -24.46 10.26 -5.51
C ASP A 490 -24.02 11.12 -4.30
N ALA A 491 -23.61 10.52 -3.18
CA ALA A 491 -23.03 11.27 -2.08
C ALA A 491 -21.64 11.81 -2.42
N THR A 492 -21.26 12.94 -1.81
CA THR A 492 -19.90 13.48 -1.82
C THR A 492 -19.13 12.89 -0.65
N GLU A 493 -18.04 12.19 -0.91
CA GLU A 493 -17.15 11.70 0.15
C GLU A 493 -16.17 12.77 0.59
N VAL A 494 -15.80 12.73 1.87
CA VAL A 494 -14.88 13.69 2.51
C VAL A 494 -13.98 12.96 3.47
N ASP A 495 -12.68 13.14 3.31
CA ASP A 495 -11.67 12.72 4.28
C ASP A 495 -11.26 13.90 5.17
N ILE A 496 -11.13 13.67 6.47
CA ILE A 496 -10.64 14.67 7.42
C ILE A 496 -9.53 14.06 8.25
N ASP A 497 -8.34 14.64 8.15
CA ASP A 497 -7.23 14.33 9.04
C ASP A 497 -7.23 15.29 10.23
N ALA A 498 -7.00 14.76 11.43
CA ALA A 498 -6.92 15.52 12.67
C ALA A 498 -5.83 14.98 13.60
N ILE A 499 -5.37 15.82 14.51
CA ILE A 499 -4.48 15.43 15.60
C ILE A 499 -5.17 15.72 16.93
N CYS A 500 -5.13 14.76 17.84
CA CYS A 500 -5.64 14.89 19.20
C CYS A 500 -4.52 14.62 20.21
N ASP A 501 -4.34 15.47 21.21
CA ASP A 501 -3.44 15.27 22.35
C ASP A 501 -4.18 14.83 23.63
N GLY A 502 -5.52 14.65 23.52
CA GLY A 502 -6.44 14.27 24.57
C GLY A 502 -7.04 15.44 25.35
N GLU A 503 -6.56 16.66 25.12
CA GLU A 503 -7.11 17.91 25.66
C GLU A 503 -7.65 18.80 24.55
N ARG A 504 -7.04 18.70 23.37
CA ARG A 504 -7.36 19.49 22.18
C ARG A 504 -7.37 18.62 20.93
N VAL A 505 -8.27 18.95 20.01
CA VAL A 505 -8.28 18.40 18.64
C VAL A 505 -8.02 19.55 17.67
N VAL A 506 -7.11 19.35 16.74
CA VAL A 506 -6.85 20.30 15.63
C VAL A 506 -7.06 19.57 14.30
N ILE A 507 -7.93 20.12 13.48
CA ILE A 507 -8.15 19.64 12.11
C ILE A 507 -6.90 19.92 11.28
N GLY A 508 -6.36 18.91 10.65
CA GLY A 508 -5.23 19.02 9.71
C GLY A 508 -5.69 19.49 8.33
N GLY A 509 -6.85 18.97 7.87
CA GLY A 509 -7.44 19.39 6.60
C GLY A 509 -8.73 18.64 6.28
N ILE A 510 -9.62 19.30 5.57
CA ILE A 510 -10.87 18.75 5.03
C ILE A 510 -10.70 18.56 3.52
N MET A 511 -10.74 17.33 3.07
CA MET A 511 -10.49 16.93 1.68
C MET A 511 -11.81 16.47 1.05
N GLU A 512 -12.33 17.24 0.11
CA GLU A 512 -13.52 16.89 -0.65
C GLU A 512 -13.13 16.05 -1.86
N HIS A 513 -13.75 14.87 -2.00
CA HIS A 513 -13.53 13.97 -3.13
C HIS A 513 -14.22 14.46 -4.39
N ILE A 514 -13.58 14.25 -5.53
CA ILE A 514 -14.09 14.63 -6.84
C ILE A 514 -15.01 13.52 -7.38
N GLU A 515 -14.60 12.27 -7.26
CA GLU A 515 -15.43 11.12 -7.61
C GLU A 515 -16.56 10.95 -6.61
N GLN A 516 -17.68 10.45 -7.12
CA GLN A 516 -18.84 10.13 -6.30
C GLN A 516 -18.54 8.96 -5.36
N ALA A 517 -19.32 8.84 -4.29
CA ALA A 517 -19.29 7.72 -3.36
C ALA A 517 -19.31 6.37 -4.08
N GLY A 518 -18.57 5.41 -3.55
CA GLY A 518 -18.38 4.08 -4.13
C GLY A 518 -17.04 3.86 -4.82
N VAL A 519 -16.24 4.90 -5.01
CA VAL A 519 -14.82 4.82 -5.37
C VAL A 519 -14.00 4.91 -4.07
N HIS A 520 -13.08 3.97 -3.87
CA HIS A 520 -12.23 3.99 -2.68
C HIS A 520 -11.50 5.33 -2.53
N SER A 521 -11.43 5.88 -1.33
CA SER A 521 -10.82 7.19 -1.05
C SER A 521 -9.37 7.32 -1.57
N GLY A 522 -8.62 6.21 -1.56
CA GLY A 522 -7.27 6.14 -2.13
C GLY A 522 -7.20 6.22 -3.65
N ASP A 523 -8.31 5.94 -4.34
CA ASP A 523 -8.43 5.98 -5.81
C ASP A 523 -9.20 7.22 -6.30
N SER A 524 -9.66 8.05 -5.37
CA SER A 524 -10.39 9.28 -5.66
C SER A 524 -9.45 10.47 -5.67
N ALA A 525 -9.62 11.34 -6.65
CA ALA A 525 -9.04 12.67 -6.59
C ALA A 525 -9.70 13.48 -5.46
N CYS A 526 -8.95 14.34 -4.78
CA CYS A 526 -9.54 15.18 -3.74
C CYS A 526 -8.94 16.58 -3.71
N SER A 527 -9.74 17.54 -3.29
CA SER A 527 -9.39 18.96 -3.16
C SER A 527 -9.26 19.39 -1.70
N LEU A 528 -8.22 20.10 -1.40
CA LEU A 528 -8.00 20.82 -0.13
C LEU A 528 -7.65 22.28 -0.46
N PRO A 529 -8.44 23.28 0.06
CA PRO A 529 -9.69 23.12 0.81
C PRO A 529 -10.83 22.52 -0.03
N ALA A 530 -11.93 22.17 0.64
CA ALA A 530 -13.18 21.76 -0.03
C ALA A 530 -13.65 22.85 -0.99
N TYR A 531 -14.22 22.45 -2.15
CA TYR A 531 -14.52 23.39 -3.23
C TYR A 531 -16.02 23.54 -3.53
N THR A 532 -16.86 22.60 -3.11
CA THR A 532 -18.33 22.68 -3.28
C THR A 532 -19.09 22.66 -1.96
N LEU A 533 -18.50 22.14 -0.88
CA LEU A 533 -19.17 22.00 0.42
C LEU A 533 -19.36 23.35 1.11
N SER A 534 -20.58 23.60 1.62
CA SER A 534 -20.88 24.79 2.39
C SER A 534 -20.11 24.83 3.71
N GLN A 535 -19.87 26.05 4.23
CA GLN A 535 -19.22 26.24 5.52
C GLN A 535 -19.94 25.53 6.65
N GLU A 536 -21.29 25.54 6.62
CA GLU A 536 -22.13 24.87 7.63
C GLU A 536 -21.86 23.35 7.69
N ILE A 537 -21.77 22.69 6.54
CA ILE A 537 -21.45 21.26 6.45
C ILE A 537 -20.04 20.99 6.97
N GLN A 538 -19.07 21.82 6.58
CA GLN A 538 -17.70 21.68 7.07
C GLN A 538 -17.61 21.86 8.60
N ASP A 539 -18.33 22.82 9.17
CA ASP A 539 -18.35 23.05 10.61
C ASP A 539 -19.03 21.89 11.37
N LYS A 540 -20.10 21.34 10.82
CA LYS A 540 -20.74 20.12 11.36
C LYS A 540 -19.77 18.94 11.38
N MET A 541 -18.96 18.76 10.34
CA MET A 541 -17.94 17.70 10.31
C MET A 541 -16.82 17.95 11.32
N ARG A 542 -16.34 19.20 11.48
CA ARG A 542 -15.33 19.56 12.51
C ARG A 542 -15.80 19.17 13.91
N GLU A 543 -17.04 19.54 14.26
CA GLU A 543 -17.63 19.18 15.54
C GLU A 543 -17.71 17.66 15.75
N GLN A 544 -18.09 16.92 14.71
CA GLN A 544 -18.17 15.47 14.78
C GLN A 544 -16.81 14.81 14.96
N VAL A 545 -15.77 15.29 14.25
CA VAL A 545 -14.38 14.80 14.40
C VAL A 545 -13.87 15.04 15.82
N GLU A 546 -14.13 16.21 16.40
CA GLU A 546 -13.74 16.52 17.79
C GLU A 546 -14.39 15.55 18.78
N LYS A 547 -15.70 15.35 18.67
CA LYS A 547 -16.46 14.41 19.51
C LYS A 547 -15.92 12.97 19.39
N LEU A 548 -15.65 12.51 18.17
CA LEU A 548 -15.11 11.19 17.91
C LEU A 548 -13.71 11.00 18.50
N ALA A 549 -12.84 11.99 18.36
CA ALA A 549 -11.48 11.91 18.88
C ALA A 549 -11.46 11.75 20.41
N PHE A 550 -12.30 12.51 21.11
CA PHE A 550 -12.43 12.38 22.58
C PHE A 550 -13.11 11.09 23.00
N GLU A 551 -14.21 10.70 22.36
CA GLU A 551 -14.92 9.45 22.64
C GLU A 551 -14.03 8.21 22.49
N LEU A 552 -13.21 8.18 21.46
CA LEU A 552 -12.29 7.08 21.20
C LEU A 552 -10.99 7.18 22.04
N GLY A 553 -10.70 8.34 22.65
CA GLY A 553 -9.47 8.54 23.40
C GLY A 553 -8.23 8.60 22.52
N VAL A 554 -8.33 9.25 21.37
CA VAL A 554 -7.25 9.35 20.39
C VAL A 554 -6.06 10.14 20.94
N ARG A 555 -4.85 9.65 20.67
CA ARG A 555 -3.57 10.30 20.93
C ARG A 555 -2.69 10.25 19.68
N GLY A 556 -2.52 11.35 19.00
CA GLY A 556 -1.85 11.43 17.70
C GLY A 556 -2.84 11.65 16.56
N LEU A 557 -2.54 11.06 15.40
CA LEU A 557 -3.33 11.19 14.18
C LEU A 557 -4.64 10.40 14.22
N MET A 558 -5.67 10.97 13.62
CA MET A 558 -6.93 10.33 13.30
C MET A 558 -7.40 10.78 11.92
N ASN A 559 -7.86 9.84 11.12
CA ASN A 559 -8.57 10.10 9.86
C ASN A 559 -10.04 9.71 10.02
N THR A 560 -10.93 10.55 9.55
CA THR A 560 -12.39 10.31 9.56
C THR A 560 -12.91 10.45 8.14
N GLN A 561 -13.70 9.47 7.70
CA GLN A 561 -14.38 9.50 6.41
C GLN A 561 -15.87 9.77 6.59
N PHE A 562 -16.35 10.73 5.85
CA PHE A 562 -17.78 11.11 5.78
C PHE A 562 -18.31 10.97 4.37
N ALA A 563 -19.64 10.80 4.27
CA ALA A 563 -20.39 11.00 3.05
C ALA A 563 -21.46 12.09 3.28
N VAL A 564 -21.53 13.06 2.41
CA VAL A 564 -22.51 14.15 2.45
C VAL A 564 -23.57 13.90 1.39
N LYS A 565 -24.83 13.75 1.81
CA LYS A 565 -25.98 13.57 0.92
C LYS A 565 -27.15 14.38 1.43
N ASP A 566 -27.82 15.14 0.55
CA ASP A 566 -28.99 15.95 0.87
C ASP A 566 -28.77 16.91 2.07
N ASN A 567 -27.56 17.49 2.18
CA ASN A 567 -27.07 18.30 3.30
C ASN A 567 -26.96 17.57 4.66
N GLU A 568 -27.06 16.24 4.66
CA GLU A 568 -26.80 15.42 5.85
C GLU A 568 -25.39 14.81 5.78
N VAL A 569 -24.74 14.75 6.95
CA VAL A 569 -23.39 14.20 7.12
C VAL A 569 -23.51 12.81 7.72
N TYR A 570 -23.03 11.82 6.98
CA TYR A 570 -22.99 10.42 7.40
C TYR A 570 -21.55 10.02 7.70
N LEU A 571 -21.30 9.47 8.87
CA LEU A 571 -20.01 8.89 9.24
C LEU A 571 -19.85 7.52 8.57
N ILE A 572 -18.76 7.34 7.83
CA ILE A 572 -18.45 6.08 7.15
C ILE A 572 -17.47 5.25 7.99
N GLU A 573 -16.32 5.83 8.33
CA GLU A 573 -15.33 5.15 9.18
C GLU A 573 -14.41 6.14 9.90
N VAL A 574 -13.76 5.66 10.96
CA VAL A 574 -12.71 6.38 11.69
C VAL A 574 -11.49 5.49 11.81
N ASN A 575 -10.34 6.06 11.51
CA ASN A 575 -9.05 5.41 11.61
C ASN A 575 -8.15 6.19 12.60
N PRO A 576 -8.00 5.74 13.87
CA PRO A 576 -7.18 6.43 14.88
C PRO A 576 -5.68 6.15 14.64
N ARG A 577 -5.19 6.48 13.48
CA ARG A 577 -3.84 6.25 12.99
C ARG A 577 -3.51 7.20 11.85
N ALA A 578 -2.26 7.19 11.37
CA ALA A 578 -1.89 7.87 10.15
C ALA A 578 -2.69 7.33 8.96
N ALA A 579 -3.10 8.23 8.09
CA ALA A 579 -3.75 7.94 6.83
C ALA A 579 -2.82 8.27 5.65
N ARG A 580 -3.17 7.78 4.47
CA ARG A 580 -2.43 8.09 3.24
C ARG A 580 -2.49 9.56 2.86
N THR A 581 -3.52 10.26 3.31
CA THR A 581 -3.73 11.70 3.09
C THR A 581 -2.74 12.58 3.84
N VAL A 582 -2.10 12.09 4.90
CA VAL A 582 -1.20 12.88 5.76
C VAL A 582 -0.06 13.57 5.00
N PRO A 583 0.67 12.93 4.07
CA PRO A 583 1.69 13.62 3.28
C PRO A 583 1.11 14.72 2.40
N PHE A 584 -0.04 14.49 1.77
CA PHE A 584 -0.74 15.46 0.95
C PHE A 584 -1.16 16.69 1.78
N VAL A 585 -1.85 16.48 2.89
CA VAL A 585 -2.30 17.56 3.80
C VAL A 585 -1.10 18.34 4.33
N SER A 586 -0.04 17.64 4.77
CA SER A 586 1.16 18.30 5.31
C SER A 586 1.83 19.21 4.28
N LYS A 587 1.95 18.75 3.03
CA LYS A 587 2.54 19.55 1.94
C LYS A 587 1.63 20.69 1.49
N ALA A 588 0.32 20.46 1.44
CA ALA A 588 -0.66 21.47 1.07
C ALA A 588 -0.75 22.61 2.08
N THR A 589 -0.68 22.31 3.37
CA THR A 589 -0.85 23.29 4.45
C THR A 589 0.47 23.85 4.99
N GLY A 590 1.59 23.16 4.77
CA GLY A 590 2.87 23.46 5.40
C GLY A 590 2.99 22.98 6.85
N ALA A 591 1.97 22.33 7.41
CA ALA A 591 2.00 21.76 8.76
C ALA A 591 2.58 20.33 8.72
N PRO A 592 3.67 20.04 9.45
CA PRO A 592 4.28 18.70 9.46
C PRO A 592 3.50 17.75 10.39
N LEU A 593 2.30 17.34 9.99
CA LEU A 593 1.35 16.61 10.84
C LEU A 593 1.94 15.36 11.47
N ALA A 594 2.73 14.59 10.71
CA ALA A 594 3.37 13.38 11.22
C ALA A 594 4.39 13.68 12.34
N LYS A 595 5.18 14.78 12.22
CA LYS A 595 6.10 15.22 13.27
C LYS A 595 5.34 15.67 14.53
N ILE A 596 4.30 16.49 14.33
CA ILE A 596 3.48 17.02 15.43
C ILE A 596 2.85 15.86 16.20
N ALA A 597 2.23 14.93 15.52
CA ALA A 597 1.57 13.79 16.15
C ALA A 597 2.55 12.82 16.80
N ALA A 598 3.75 12.61 16.24
CA ALA A 598 4.80 11.82 16.88
C ALA A 598 5.22 12.41 18.24
N ARG A 599 5.35 13.75 18.32
CA ARG A 599 5.62 14.46 19.56
C ARG A 599 4.46 14.35 20.55
N VAL A 600 3.22 14.38 20.07
CA VAL A 600 2.05 14.13 20.93
C VAL A 600 2.11 12.73 21.52
N MET A 601 2.43 11.72 20.73
CA MET A 601 2.58 10.33 21.22
C MET A 601 3.72 10.21 22.24
N ALA A 602 4.77 11.02 22.12
CA ALA A 602 5.86 11.11 23.09
C ALA A 602 5.53 11.98 24.34
N GLY A 603 4.32 12.56 24.41
CA GLY A 603 3.82 13.27 25.58
C GLY A 603 3.81 14.80 25.49
N GLN A 604 4.14 15.41 24.34
CA GLN A 604 4.03 16.84 24.14
C GLN A 604 2.59 17.25 23.78
N SER A 605 2.10 18.36 24.32
CA SER A 605 0.79 18.90 23.94
C SER A 605 0.84 19.64 22.60
N LEU A 606 -0.30 19.78 21.94
CA LEU A 606 -0.43 20.60 20.73
C LEU A 606 -0.15 22.08 21.03
N GLU A 607 -0.50 22.53 22.23
CA GLU A 607 -0.23 23.90 22.66
C GLU A 607 1.27 24.15 22.78
N SER A 608 2.04 23.26 23.41
CA SER A 608 3.50 23.38 23.54
C SER A 608 4.23 23.40 22.17
N GLN A 609 3.62 22.80 21.15
CA GLN A 609 4.13 22.80 19.79
C GLN A 609 3.64 23.99 18.94
N GLY A 610 2.77 24.86 19.51
CA GLY A 610 2.19 25.99 18.78
C GLY A 610 1.19 25.60 17.69
N PHE A 611 0.71 24.36 17.68
CA PHE A 611 -0.27 23.85 16.71
C PHE A 611 -1.66 23.80 17.34
N THR A 612 -2.35 24.93 17.35
CA THR A 612 -3.61 25.13 18.08
C THR A 612 -4.81 25.45 17.20
N LYS A 613 -4.59 25.64 15.90
CA LYS A 613 -5.63 26.04 14.93
C LYS A 613 -5.44 25.28 13.61
N GLU A 614 -6.57 25.01 12.96
CA GLU A 614 -6.61 24.52 11.58
C GLU A 614 -5.97 25.54 10.63
N ILE A 615 -5.22 25.05 9.66
CA ILE A 615 -4.61 25.85 8.61
C ILE A 615 -5.41 25.63 7.32
N ILE A 616 -6.07 26.68 6.84
CA ILE A 616 -6.77 26.66 5.57
C ILE A 616 -5.93 27.45 4.57
N PRO A 617 -5.33 26.78 3.55
CA PRO A 617 -4.47 27.45 2.57
C PRO A 617 -5.26 28.48 1.73
N PRO A 618 -4.66 29.61 1.35
CA PRO A 618 -5.28 30.60 0.45
C PRO A 618 -5.15 30.20 -1.04
N TYR A 619 -5.01 28.92 -1.32
CA TYR A 619 -4.92 28.31 -2.64
C TYR A 619 -5.52 26.89 -2.56
N TYR A 620 -5.77 26.30 -3.73
CA TYR A 620 -6.24 24.93 -3.83
C TYR A 620 -5.09 23.97 -4.09
N SER A 621 -5.13 22.83 -3.42
CA SER A 621 -4.29 21.68 -3.72
C SER A 621 -5.19 20.52 -4.11
N VAL A 622 -4.89 19.87 -5.23
CA VAL A 622 -5.62 18.69 -5.69
C VAL A 622 -4.68 17.50 -5.71
N LYS A 623 -5.09 16.44 -5.04
CA LYS A 623 -4.45 15.13 -5.13
C LYS A 623 -5.11 14.37 -6.29
N GLU A 624 -4.31 13.82 -7.20
CA GLU A 624 -4.76 12.91 -8.26
C GLU A 624 -3.99 11.60 -8.16
N VAL A 625 -4.55 10.50 -8.62
CA VAL A 625 -4.04 9.15 -8.42
C VAL A 625 -3.40 8.55 -9.67
N VAL A 626 -2.42 7.68 -9.46
CA VAL A 626 -1.80 6.91 -10.54
C VAL A 626 -2.27 5.46 -10.46
N LEU A 627 -2.89 4.99 -11.53
CA LEU A 627 -3.47 3.65 -11.64
C LEU A 627 -2.60 2.74 -12.51
N PRO A 628 -2.29 1.51 -12.07
CA PRO A 628 -1.35 0.63 -12.76
C PRO A 628 -2.00 -0.26 -13.83
N PHE A 629 -3.15 0.11 -14.39
CA PHE A 629 -3.90 -0.75 -15.33
C PHE A 629 -3.12 -1.14 -16.58
N ASN A 630 -2.14 -0.33 -16.99
CA ASN A 630 -1.23 -0.63 -18.08
C ASN A 630 -0.33 -1.85 -17.80
N LYS A 631 -0.11 -2.21 -16.53
CA LYS A 631 0.64 -3.42 -16.13
C LYS A 631 -0.21 -4.70 -16.19
N PHE A 632 -1.53 -4.55 -16.24
CA PHE A 632 -2.49 -5.66 -16.18
C PHE A 632 -3.44 -5.64 -17.39
N PRO A 633 -2.94 -6.03 -18.59
CA PRO A 633 -3.75 -6.03 -19.79
C PRO A 633 -5.02 -6.89 -19.63
N GLY A 634 -6.15 -6.36 -20.07
CA GLY A 634 -7.42 -7.09 -20.02
C GLY A 634 -8.24 -6.91 -18.75
N VAL A 635 -7.72 -6.18 -17.74
CA VAL A 635 -8.47 -5.81 -16.54
C VAL A 635 -9.46 -4.69 -16.86
N ASP A 636 -10.61 -4.67 -16.20
CA ASP A 636 -11.55 -3.56 -16.26
C ASP A 636 -11.03 -2.39 -15.41
N PRO A 637 -10.81 -1.20 -15.98
CA PRO A 637 -10.36 -0.03 -15.24
C PRO A 637 -11.46 0.67 -14.42
N LEU A 638 -12.66 0.10 -14.30
CA LEU A 638 -13.70 0.65 -13.45
C LEU A 638 -13.25 0.65 -12.00
N LEU A 639 -13.28 1.83 -11.38
CA LEU A 639 -13.00 1.99 -9.96
C LEU A 639 -14.20 1.55 -9.11
N GLY A 640 -13.90 1.15 -7.90
CA GLY A 640 -14.90 0.64 -6.95
C GLY A 640 -14.41 0.79 -5.51
N PRO A 641 -15.07 0.12 -4.56
CA PRO A 641 -14.76 0.29 -3.14
C PRO A 641 -13.41 -0.29 -2.69
N GLU A 642 -12.71 -1.03 -3.55
CA GLU A 642 -11.35 -1.50 -3.28
C GLU A 642 -10.30 -0.64 -3.96
N MET A 643 -9.24 -0.28 -3.22
CA MET A 643 -8.12 0.48 -3.75
C MET A 643 -7.33 -0.27 -4.82
N ARG A 644 -6.95 0.45 -5.89
CA ARG A 644 -6.15 -0.04 -7.01
C ARG A 644 -4.96 0.84 -7.38
N SER A 645 -4.93 2.09 -6.91
CA SER A 645 -3.85 3.04 -7.18
C SER A 645 -2.51 2.61 -6.58
N THR A 646 -1.43 3.04 -7.21
CA THR A 646 -0.05 2.74 -6.79
C THR A 646 0.76 3.98 -6.45
N GLY A 647 0.21 5.16 -6.63
CA GLY A 647 0.85 6.42 -6.34
C GLY A 647 -0.11 7.59 -6.54
N GLU A 648 0.36 8.78 -6.20
CA GLU A 648 -0.42 10.01 -6.28
C GLU A 648 0.47 11.20 -6.63
N VAL A 649 -0.16 12.25 -7.13
CA VAL A 649 0.48 13.53 -7.43
C VAL A 649 -0.33 14.66 -6.79
N MET A 650 0.29 15.82 -6.62
CA MET A 650 -0.36 17.03 -6.12
C MET A 650 -0.22 18.16 -7.15
N GLY A 651 -1.36 18.72 -7.58
CA GLY A 651 -1.43 19.96 -8.32
C GLY A 651 -1.83 21.12 -7.39
N VAL A 652 -1.25 22.29 -7.57
CA VAL A 652 -1.56 23.49 -6.78
C VAL A 652 -1.87 24.68 -7.69
N GLY A 653 -2.93 25.41 -7.35
CA GLY A 653 -3.37 26.57 -8.12
C GLY A 653 -4.14 27.59 -7.28
N SER A 654 -4.30 28.79 -7.81
CA SER A 654 -5.12 29.85 -7.21
C SER A 654 -6.63 29.51 -7.27
N THR A 655 -7.01 28.62 -8.17
CA THR A 655 -8.36 28.09 -8.33
C THR A 655 -8.33 26.56 -8.33
N PHE A 656 -9.46 25.94 -8.00
CA PHE A 656 -9.63 24.49 -8.12
C PHE A 656 -9.31 23.98 -9.55
N ALA A 657 -9.80 24.69 -10.57
CA ALA A 657 -9.60 24.34 -11.97
C ALA A 657 -8.10 24.28 -12.36
N GLU A 658 -7.32 25.26 -11.91
CA GLU A 658 -5.86 25.29 -12.13
C GLU A 658 -5.15 24.14 -11.38
N ALA A 659 -5.50 23.91 -10.13
CA ALA A 659 -4.93 22.84 -9.31
C ALA A 659 -5.22 21.46 -9.91
N TYR A 660 -6.46 21.23 -10.33
CA TYR A 660 -6.88 19.98 -10.97
C TYR A 660 -6.17 19.74 -12.31
N ALA A 661 -6.08 20.78 -13.15
CA ALA A 661 -5.36 20.69 -14.43
C ALA A 661 -3.87 20.31 -14.25
N LYS A 662 -3.21 20.86 -13.22
CA LYS A 662 -1.82 20.50 -12.88
C LYS A 662 -1.70 19.09 -12.35
N ALA A 663 -2.65 18.63 -11.54
CA ALA A 663 -2.67 17.26 -11.02
C ALA A 663 -2.86 16.24 -12.16
N GLU A 664 -3.80 16.46 -13.06
CA GLU A 664 -4.00 15.66 -14.28
C GLU A 664 -2.73 15.57 -15.13
N LEU A 665 -2.10 16.73 -15.39
CA LEU A 665 -0.83 16.77 -16.12
C LEU A 665 0.27 15.96 -15.40
N GLY A 666 0.32 16.02 -14.07
CA GLY A 666 1.26 15.26 -13.25
C GLY A 666 1.04 13.74 -13.33
N CYS A 667 -0.19 13.29 -13.52
CA CYS A 667 -0.53 11.88 -13.78
C CYS A 667 -0.27 11.45 -15.22
N GLY A 668 0.09 12.37 -16.11
CA GLY A 668 0.29 12.12 -17.53
C GLY A 668 -1.00 12.13 -18.35
N SER A 669 -2.10 12.58 -17.78
CA SER A 669 -3.37 12.80 -18.46
C SER A 669 -3.29 14.12 -19.22
N VAL A 670 -3.36 14.05 -20.54
CA VAL A 670 -3.38 15.23 -21.41
C VAL A 670 -4.67 15.21 -22.22
N TYR A 671 -5.54 16.16 -21.94
CA TYR A 671 -6.78 16.31 -22.69
C TYR A 671 -6.56 17.27 -23.86
N PRO A 672 -6.80 16.86 -25.11
CA PRO A 672 -6.69 17.75 -26.26
C PRO A 672 -7.82 18.78 -26.23
N GLU A 673 -7.52 19.97 -26.76
CA GLU A 673 -8.54 20.99 -26.98
C GLU A 673 -9.47 20.57 -28.13
N GLY A 674 -10.70 20.16 -27.79
CA GLY A 674 -11.68 19.71 -28.76
C GLY A 674 -11.44 18.28 -29.25
N GLY A 675 -12.00 17.95 -30.41
CA GLY A 675 -12.01 16.59 -30.96
C GLY A 675 -13.40 15.96 -30.84
N ARG A 676 -13.47 14.66 -30.60
CA ARG A 676 -14.74 13.94 -30.47
C ARG A 676 -14.86 13.28 -29.11
N ALA A 677 -15.95 13.56 -28.41
CA ALA A 677 -16.28 12.95 -27.12
C ALA A 677 -17.44 11.99 -27.24
N LEU A 678 -17.31 10.80 -26.62
CA LEU A 678 -18.40 9.84 -26.47
C LEU A 678 -19.05 9.99 -25.10
N LEU A 679 -20.38 10.11 -25.09
CA LEU A 679 -21.21 10.16 -23.89
C LEU A 679 -22.09 8.91 -23.80
N SER A 680 -21.87 8.11 -22.77
CA SER A 680 -22.64 6.90 -22.48
C SER A 680 -22.88 6.84 -20.97
N VAL A 681 -24.04 7.35 -20.52
CA VAL A 681 -24.29 7.53 -19.10
C VAL A 681 -25.48 6.69 -18.61
N ARG A 682 -25.43 6.32 -17.31
CA ARG A 682 -26.51 5.62 -16.60
C ARG A 682 -27.76 6.49 -16.49
N GLU A 683 -28.89 5.89 -16.12
CA GLU A 683 -30.18 6.60 -16.05
C GLU A 683 -30.16 7.79 -15.09
N GLY A 684 -29.59 7.59 -13.88
CA GLY A 684 -29.53 8.67 -12.88
C GLY A 684 -28.72 9.92 -13.31
N ASP A 685 -27.83 9.76 -14.28
CA ASP A 685 -26.95 10.83 -14.76
C ASP A 685 -27.51 11.60 -15.97
N LYS A 686 -28.62 11.13 -16.56
CA LYS A 686 -29.12 11.68 -17.81
C LYS A 686 -29.53 13.15 -17.77
N GLN A 687 -30.05 13.64 -16.65
CA GLN A 687 -30.37 15.07 -16.52
C GLN A 687 -29.10 15.92 -16.45
N ARG A 688 -28.11 15.47 -15.69
CA ARG A 688 -26.85 16.20 -15.51
C ARG A 688 -25.95 16.17 -16.74
N VAL A 689 -26.04 15.12 -17.58
CA VAL A 689 -25.22 15.01 -18.80
C VAL A 689 -25.52 16.11 -19.81
N VAL A 690 -26.69 16.72 -19.78
CA VAL A 690 -27.06 17.88 -20.65
C VAL A 690 -26.14 19.07 -20.38
N ASP A 691 -25.90 19.39 -19.11
CA ASP A 691 -24.98 20.48 -18.74
C ASP A 691 -23.54 20.15 -19.12
N LEU A 692 -23.13 18.91 -18.91
CA LEU A 692 -21.81 18.44 -19.31
C LEU A 692 -21.61 18.53 -20.83
N ALA A 693 -22.59 18.04 -21.59
CA ALA A 693 -22.56 18.11 -23.06
C ALA A 693 -22.46 19.55 -23.56
N SER A 694 -23.22 20.47 -22.95
CA SER A 694 -23.15 21.91 -23.27
C SER A 694 -21.78 22.49 -22.99
N LYS A 695 -21.09 22.08 -21.90
CA LYS A 695 -19.73 22.51 -21.62
C LYS A 695 -18.73 21.94 -22.64
N LEU A 696 -18.83 20.64 -22.98
CA LEU A 696 -17.97 20.00 -23.98
C LEU A 696 -18.10 20.66 -25.37
N VAL A 697 -19.32 20.98 -25.79
CA VAL A 697 -19.53 21.70 -27.06
C VAL A 697 -18.84 23.06 -27.03
N LYS A 698 -18.93 23.82 -25.93
CA LYS A 698 -18.24 25.12 -25.76
C LYS A 698 -16.72 24.96 -25.79
N LEU A 699 -16.19 23.82 -25.37
CA LEU A 699 -14.77 23.49 -25.45
C LEU A 699 -14.34 22.94 -26.84
N GLY A 700 -15.24 22.95 -27.82
CA GLY A 700 -14.93 22.53 -29.19
C GLY A 700 -15.07 21.03 -29.47
N TYR A 701 -15.66 20.26 -28.58
CA TYR A 701 -15.90 18.84 -28.83
C TYR A 701 -17.12 18.59 -29.71
N GLN A 702 -16.97 17.69 -30.67
CA GLN A 702 -18.11 17.04 -31.34
C GLN A 702 -18.59 15.89 -30.49
N LEU A 703 -19.90 15.70 -30.38
CA LEU A 703 -20.46 14.71 -29.48
C LEU A 703 -20.99 13.48 -30.23
N ASP A 704 -20.65 12.31 -29.69
CA ASP A 704 -21.31 11.04 -29.97
C ASP A 704 -22.03 10.58 -28.70
N ALA A 705 -23.16 9.89 -28.86
CA ALA A 705 -23.86 9.36 -27.70
C ALA A 705 -24.55 8.02 -28.02
N THR A 706 -24.67 7.16 -26.98
CA THR A 706 -25.50 5.97 -27.05
C THR A 706 -26.98 6.35 -27.06
N HIS A 707 -27.86 5.45 -27.55
CA HIS A 707 -29.26 5.77 -27.84
C HIS A 707 -29.97 6.52 -26.71
N GLY A 708 -29.99 5.96 -25.50
CA GLY A 708 -30.70 6.60 -24.39
C GLY A 708 -30.12 7.96 -23.96
N THR A 709 -28.82 8.17 -24.11
CA THR A 709 -28.17 9.47 -23.85
C THR A 709 -28.47 10.45 -24.98
N ALA A 710 -28.43 9.99 -26.24
CA ALA A 710 -28.70 10.81 -27.39
C ALA A 710 -30.14 11.38 -27.42
N VAL A 711 -31.12 10.62 -26.95
CA VAL A 711 -32.53 11.09 -26.84
C VAL A 711 -32.63 12.30 -25.91
N ILE A 712 -32.08 12.19 -24.70
CA ILE A 712 -32.13 13.28 -23.70
C ILE A 712 -31.37 14.53 -24.19
N LEU A 713 -30.23 14.35 -24.83
CA LEU A 713 -29.46 15.47 -25.41
C LEU A 713 -30.23 16.13 -26.54
N GLY A 714 -30.91 15.33 -27.39
CA GLY A 714 -31.75 15.85 -28.49
C GLY A 714 -32.93 16.64 -27.98
N GLU A 715 -33.62 16.22 -26.91
CA GLU A 715 -34.68 16.98 -26.27
C GLU A 715 -34.19 18.32 -25.73
N ALA A 716 -32.95 18.39 -25.29
CA ALA A 716 -32.30 19.64 -24.85
C ALA A 716 -31.71 20.49 -26.01
N GLY A 717 -31.91 20.09 -27.27
CA GLY A 717 -31.42 20.83 -28.45
C GLY A 717 -29.93 20.54 -28.79
N ILE A 718 -29.30 19.58 -28.16
CA ILE A 718 -27.95 19.11 -28.47
C ILE A 718 -28.08 17.85 -29.34
N ASN A 719 -27.52 17.90 -30.56
CA ASN A 719 -27.66 16.82 -31.53
C ASN A 719 -26.36 16.01 -31.65
N PRO A 720 -26.11 15.01 -30.81
CA PRO A 720 -24.95 14.14 -30.93
C PRO A 720 -25.12 13.14 -32.09
N ARG A 721 -24.00 12.66 -32.66
CA ARG A 721 -24.05 11.51 -33.57
C ARG A 721 -24.42 10.24 -32.75
N LEU A 722 -25.44 9.54 -33.20
CA LEU A 722 -25.86 8.28 -32.58
C LEU A 722 -24.80 7.20 -32.81
N VAL A 723 -24.49 6.43 -31.75
CA VAL A 723 -23.52 5.34 -31.81
C VAL A 723 -24.09 4.10 -31.17
N ASN A 724 -23.95 2.97 -31.85
CA ASN A 724 -24.40 1.66 -31.36
C ASN A 724 -23.49 1.15 -30.24
N LYS A 725 -24.09 0.52 -29.22
CA LYS A 725 -23.36 -0.36 -28.30
C LYS A 725 -22.87 -1.61 -29.04
N VAL A 726 -21.93 -2.36 -28.44
CA VAL A 726 -21.30 -3.51 -29.08
C VAL A 726 -22.31 -4.58 -29.53
N HIS A 727 -23.37 -4.79 -28.76
CA HIS A 727 -24.44 -5.77 -29.06
C HIS A 727 -25.52 -5.26 -30.04
N GLU A 728 -25.54 -3.97 -30.36
CA GLU A 728 -26.55 -3.35 -31.23
C GLU A 728 -26.18 -3.39 -32.73
N GLY A 729 -24.97 -3.88 -33.07
CA GLY A 729 -24.51 -4.01 -34.45
C GLY A 729 -23.41 -3.04 -34.84
N ARG A 730 -22.75 -3.29 -35.97
CA ARG A 730 -21.65 -2.48 -36.50
C ARG A 730 -22.12 -1.36 -37.44
N PRO A 731 -21.40 -0.22 -37.53
CA PRO A 731 -20.27 0.15 -36.68
C PRO A 731 -20.72 0.51 -35.25
N HIS A 732 -20.02 -0.03 -34.27
CA HIS A 732 -20.30 0.19 -32.85
C HIS A 732 -19.15 0.95 -32.16
N ILE A 733 -19.33 1.29 -30.88
CA ILE A 733 -18.38 2.06 -30.08
C ILE A 733 -16.94 1.54 -30.21
N LEU A 734 -16.71 0.22 -30.08
CA LEU A 734 -15.38 -0.37 -30.11
C LEU A 734 -14.69 -0.19 -31.49
N ASP A 735 -15.45 -0.28 -32.58
CA ASP A 735 -14.90 -0.05 -33.93
C ASP A 735 -14.37 1.39 -34.03
N ARG A 736 -15.09 2.37 -33.47
CA ARG A 736 -14.71 3.78 -33.46
C ARG A 736 -13.52 4.09 -32.56
N ILE A 737 -13.44 3.43 -31.38
CA ILE A 737 -12.29 3.54 -30.47
C ILE A 737 -11.04 3.03 -31.21
N LYS A 738 -11.10 1.85 -31.84
CA LYS A 738 -9.97 1.29 -32.61
C LYS A 738 -9.56 2.12 -33.82
N ASN A 739 -10.49 2.87 -34.37
CA ASN A 739 -10.21 3.81 -35.45
C ASN A 739 -9.69 5.19 -34.96
N ASN A 740 -9.43 5.33 -33.64
CA ASN A 740 -8.97 6.58 -33.00
C ASN A 740 -9.92 7.79 -33.27
N GLU A 741 -11.23 7.51 -33.32
CA GLU A 741 -12.22 8.59 -33.55
C GLU A 741 -12.47 9.44 -32.29
N TYR A 742 -12.14 8.93 -31.08
CA TYR A 742 -12.40 9.62 -29.82
C TYR A 742 -11.14 10.14 -29.16
N THR A 743 -11.22 11.35 -28.63
CA THR A 743 -10.22 11.97 -27.77
C THR A 743 -10.62 11.94 -26.30
N TYR A 744 -11.92 11.77 -26.03
CA TYR A 744 -12.46 11.70 -24.69
C TYR A 744 -13.69 10.79 -24.62
N ILE A 745 -13.83 10.06 -23.50
CA ILE A 745 -14.96 9.17 -23.25
C ILE A 745 -15.50 9.41 -21.84
N VAL A 746 -16.80 9.64 -21.72
CA VAL A 746 -17.52 9.64 -20.46
C VAL A 746 -18.42 8.43 -20.44
N ASN A 747 -18.13 7.48 -19.54
CA ASN A 747 -18.89 6.25 -19.41
C ASN A 747 -19.27 6.00 -17.95
N THR A 748 -20.48 6.33 -17.57
CA THR A 748 -21.05 5.97 -16.25
C THR A 748 -21.94 4.75 -16.38
N ALA A 749 -21.84 3.80 -15.45
CA ALA A 749 -22.62 2.58 -15.44
C ALA A 749 -23.06 2.26 -14.01
N ALA A 750 -24.29 1.76 -13.86
CA ALA A 750 -24.81 1.26 -12.61
C ALA A 750 -25.60 -0.03 -12.86
N GLY A 751 -25.50 -0.99 -11.94
CA GLY A 751 -26.05 -2.32 -12.09
C GLY A 751 -25.15 -3.23 -12.94
N ARG A 752 -25.16 -4.50 -12.60
CA ARG A 752 -24.25 -5.52 -13.14
C ARG A 752 -24.23 -5.57 -14.67
N GLN A 753 -25.41 -5.66 -15.30
CA GLN A 753 -25.51 -5.77 -16.75
C GLN A 753 -24.91 -4.57 -17.47
N ALA A 754 -25.18 -3.34 -16.99
CA ALA A 754 -24.63 -2.13 -17.58
C ALA A 754 -23.10 -2.04 -17.38
N ILE A 755 -22.58 -2.50 -16.24
CA ILE A 755 -21.15 -2.56 -15.94
C ILE A 755 -20.44 -3.53 -16.88
N GLU A 756 -20.99 -4.75 -17.07
CA GLU A 756 -20.42 -5.76 -18.00
C GLU A 756 -20.53 -5.30 -19.47
N ASP A 757 -21.63 -4.73 -19.89
CA ASP A 757 -21.82 -4.20 -21.24
C ASP A 757 -20.81 -3.08 -21.57
N SER A 758 -20.49 -2.26 -20.57
CA SER A 758 -19.54 -1.15 -20.70
C SER A 758 -18.09 -1.54 -20.54
N LYS A 759 -17.80 -2.73 -20.03
CA LYS A 759 -16.44 -3.23 -19.79
C LYS A 759 -15.59 -3.27 -21.07
N VAL A 760 -16.17 -3.72 -22.18
CA VAL A 760 -15.48 -3.79 -23.46
C VAL A 760 -15.09 -2.38 -23.94
N LEU A 761 -15.94 -1.38 -23.73
CA LEU A 761 -15.67 0.03 -24.03
C LEU A 761 -14.48 0.54 -23.20
N ARG A 762 -14.53 0.38 -21.88
CA ARG A 762 -13.47 0.88 -20.98
C ARG A 762 -12.12 0.22 -21.27
N ARG A 763 -12.10 -1.09 -21.50
CA ARG A 763 -10.89 -1.83 -21.90
C ARG A 763 -10.34 -1.36 -23.24
N GLY A 764 -11.23 -1.06 -24.19
CA GLY A 764 -10.85 -0.49 -25.49
C GLY A 764 -10.25 0.90 -25.34
N ALA A 765 -10.85 1.75 -24.53
CA ALA A 765 -10.31 3.09 -24.24
C ALA A 765 -8.91 3.01 -23.63
N LEU A 766 -8.71 2.14 -22.65
CA LEU A 766 -7.40 1.94 -22.02
C LEU A 766 -6.35 1.41 -23.01
N ALA A 767 -6.72 0.43 -23.87
CA ALA A 767 -5.80 -0.14 -24.86
C ALA A 767 -5.34 0.86 -25.91
N GLU A 768 -6.24 1.72 -26.38
CA GLU A 768 -5.96 2.76 -27.38
C GLU A 768 -5.53 4.08 -26.75
N LYS A 769 -5.33 4.13 -25.43
CA LYS A 769 -4.91 5.33 -24.65
C LYS A 769 -5.83 6.53 -24.84
N VAL A 770 -7.13 6.29 -24.97
CA VAL A 770 -8.14 7.35 -25.02
C VAL A 770 -8.45 7.77 -23.58
N ASN A 771 -8.45 9.09 -23.33
CA ASN A 771 -8.83 9.62 -22.02
C ASN A 771 -10.30 9.28 -21.71
N TYR A 772 -10.56 8.86 -20.49
CA TYR A 772 -11.93 8.49 -20.08
C TYR A 772 -12.19 8.86 -18.62
N THR A 773 -13.46 9.13 -18.32
CA THR A 773 -13.97 9.27 -16.95
C THR A 773 -15.15 8.33 -16.72
N THR A 774 -15.26 7.82 -15.51
CA THR A 774 -16.32 6.88 -15.13
C THR A 774 -17.38 7.50 -14.21
N THR A 775 -17.20 8.76 -13.85
CA THR A 775 -18.18 9.56 -13.07
C THR A 775 -18.44 10.90 -13.75
N LEU A 776 -19.66 11.46 -13.55
CA LEU A 776 -19.96 12.80 -14.07
C LEU A 776 -19.17 13.89 -13.34
N ASN A 777 -18.93 13.75 -12.05
CA ASN A 777 -18.17 14.74 -11.28
C ASN A 777 -16.75 14.88 -11.80
N ALA A 778 -16.05 13.76 -12.07
CA ALA A 778 -14.74 13.80 -12.71
C ALA A 778 -14.82 14.44 -14.11
N ALA A 779 -15.87 14.14 -14.91
CA ALA A 779 -16.05 14.78 -16.23
C ALA A 779 -16.28 16.28 -16.12
N PHE A 780 -17.01 16.76 -15.13
CA PHE A 780 -17.17 18.20 -14.87
C PHE A 780 -15.86 18.85 -14.43
N ALA A 781 -15.10 18.22 -13.54
CA ALA A 781 -13.78 18.69 -13.12
C ALA A 781 -12.82 18.79 -14.32
N THR A 782 -12.81 17.78 -15.20
CA THR A 782 -12.07 17.80 -16.47
C THR A 782 -12.47 18.98 -17.36
N CYS A 783 -13.79 19.25 -17.51
CA CYS A 783 -14.24 20.44 -18.27
C CYS A 783 -13.77 21.77 -17.63
N MET A 784 -13.72 21.85 -16.32
CA MET A 784 -13.20 23.03 -15.61
C MET A 784 -11.70 23.20 -15.84
N SER A 785 -10.94 22.10 -15.84
CA SER A 785 -9.50 22.14 -16.06
C SER A 785 -9.11 22.66 -17.46
N HIS A 786 -9.93 22.41 -18.48
CA HIS A 786 -9.69 22.91 -19.83
C HIS A 786 -9.75 24.44 -19.95
N THR A 787 -10.45 25.10 -19.03
CA THR A 787 -10.55 26.57 -19.00
C THR A 787 -9.40 27.23 -18.24
N ALA A 788 -8.53 26.43 -17.61
CA ALA A 788 -7.43 26.90 -16.80
C ALA A 788 -6.10 26.83 -17.55
N ASP A 789 -5.31 27.88 -17.45
CA ASP A 789 -3.95 27.91 -18.00
C ASP A 789 -2.98 27.21 -17.02
N ALA A 790 -2.99 25.87 -17.04
CA ALA A 790 -2.13 25.06 -16.18
C ALA A 790 -0.62 25.23 -16.47
N LYS A 791 -0.27 25.78 -17.64
CA LYS A 791 1.13 25.98 -18.06
C LYS A 791 1.72 27.32 -17.61
N ALA A 792 0.89 28.25 -17.16
CA ALA A 792 1.29 29.65 -16.96
C ALA A 792 1.98 29.92 -15.63
N SER A 793 1.83 29.08 -14.61
CA SER A 793 2.40 29.38 -13.30
C SER A 793 3.16 28.21 -12.69
N VAL A 794 4.44 28.41 -12.43
CA VAL A 794 5.27 27.53 -11.60
C VAL A 794 5.54 28.26 -10.30
N THR A 795 5.18 27.64 -9.15
CA THR A 795 5.38 28.22 -7.83
C THR A 795 6.13 27.22 -6.96
N SER A 796 7.13 27.66 -6.21
CA SER A 796 7.84 26.78 -5.27
C SER A 796 6.97 26.45 -4.06
N VAL A 797 7.18 25.28 -3.47
CA VAL A 797 6.49 24.86 -2.22
C VAL A 797 6.78 25.91 -1.11
N GLN A 798 8.00 26.44 -1.05
CA GLN A 798 8.40 27.46 -0.08
C GLN A 798 7.57 28.76 -0.22
N GLU A 799 7.32 29.20 -1.46
CA GLU A 799 6.45 30.39 -1.72
C GLU A 799 5.01 30.12 -1.30
N LEU A 800 4.50 28.92 -1.53
CA LEU A 800 3.15 28.50 -1.10
C LEU A 800 3.04 28.54 0.44
N HIS A 801 4.00 27.95 1.13
CA HIS A 801 4.02 27.95 2.60
C HIS A 801 4.23 29.38 3.17
N ALA A 802 4.96 30.26 2.50
CA ALA A 802 5.06 31.67 2.90
C ALA A 802 3.70 32.38 2.78
N LYS A 803 2.90 32.09 1.74
CA LYS A 803 1.52 32.60 1.64
C LYS A 803 0.63 32.13 2.77
N VAL A 804 0.72 30.85 3.15
CA VAL A 804 0.00 30.31 4.31
C VAL A 804 0.39 31.07 5.58
N LYS A 805 1.70 31.23 5.84
CA LYS A 805 2.19 31.94 7.02
C LYS A 805 1.66 33.38 7.05
N ALA A 806 1.72 34.11 5.94
CA ALA A 806 1.19 35.47 5.84
C ALA A 806 -0.32 35.52 6.10
N SER A 807 -1.10 34.53 5.67
CA SER A 807 -2.54 34.46 5.92
C SER A 807 -2.89 34.17 7.39
N LEU A 808 -2.01 33.53 8.14
CA LEU A 808 -2.21 33.27 9.59
C LEU A 808 -1.84 34.49 10.46
N GLU A 809 -0.98 35.38 9.96
CA GLU A 809 -0.55 36.60 10.63
C GLU A 809 -1.48 37.78 10.36
N ALA A 810 -2.31 37.72 9.32
CA ALA A 810 -3.30 38.74 8.94
C ALA A 810 -4.64 38.53 9.67
#